data_666a08e701acb10130552b9e92e76c71
#
_entry.id   666a08e701acb10130552b9e92e76c71
#
_cell.length_a   1.000
_cell.length_b   1.000
_cell.length_c   1.000
_cell.angle_alpha   90.00
_cell.angle_beta   90.00
_cell.angle_gamma   90.00
#
_symmetry.space_group_name_H-M   'P 1'
#
loop_
_entity.id
_entity.type
_entity.pdbx_description
1 polymer ?
#
loop_
_entity_poly.entity_id
_entity_poly.type
_entity_poly.pdbx_seq_one_letter_code
_entity_poly.pdbx_strand_id
1 'polypeptide(L)'
;MKTFPLFAAASAIILSFVFAGAQTHSGKSSSPQSVNKPHLRYPDDDIGVDSLPARKAAQIATENQLKVFYRFHFTDRLKESGITFKYHAVDDVTRHFRADHYDHGSGIAVADVDGDGLYDIYFVNQAGGNELWKNLGNGRFKNITKEAGVGMPRRISVGAAFADVNNSGHPDLFVTTVRGGNVLFKNDGHGHFTDVTKEAAVGLVAHSSGAFFFDFDKDGLVDLLVCNVGNYTTDEKGPDGEYVGLKDGFYGHLHPDRFEHPVLYKNLGNYHFKDVTAEVGLRPHGWCGDASTADINGDGWPDIYFLNMQGSNSYWENEGGKKFVDKTAEYFPRTPWGAMGIKFFDYADEGRPDLLITDMHSDMSQEPGVDNEKKKSDITWTESYLAGKKSDFIFGNALFHQLADGKFEEVSDKMGVETYWPWGFSVGDLNADGWDDIFVSAGMSFPYRYGINSLLLNNRGEKFLDSEFILGVEPRKNLYTPWFEIDCSRDPDAMQGVNQSVCDGQSGKVIAMSPRSSRSSVIFDLDNGGALDIVTNDFNSEPQVFVSDLAQRKKIRWIKIVLAGTASNREGLGARVVVRAGGLTQTKWMDGKSGYLSQSDLPLYFGLGDAAKIDSIEVSWPSGRKQVLDSGFAENRLLKITEP
;
A
#
# COMPACT_ATOMS: atom_id res chain seq x y z
N MET A 1 30.34 -16.22 4.92
CA MET A 1 30.36 -15.16 3.90
C MET A 1 30.21 -15.80 2.53
N LYS A 2 28.99 -15.95 2.06
CA LYS A 2 28.70 -16.37 0.69
C LYS A 2 28.09 -15.18 -0.02
N THR A 3 28.82 -14.66 -0.98
CA THR A 3 28.36 -13.60 -1.88
C THR A 3 27.41 -14.22 -2.89
N PHE A 4 26.20 -13.73 -2.99
CA PHE A 4 25.31 -14.04 -4.10
C PHE A 4 25.92 -13.50 -5.40
N PRO A 5 25.99 -14.26 -6.47
CA PRO A 5 26.39 -13.69 -7.74
C PRO A 5 25.27 -12.78 -8.24
N LEU A 6 25.61 -11.51 -8.45
CA LEU A 6 24.87 -10.66 -9.37
C LEU A 6 24.61 -11.47 -10.63
N PHE A 7 23.38 -11.49 -11.10
CA PHE A 7 23.06 -11.94 -12.44
C PHE A 7 23.73 -10.98 -13.45
N ALA A 8 25.00 -11.21 -13.70
CA ALA A 8 25.70 -10.64 -14.82
C ALA A 8 25.40 -11.55 -16.02
N ALA A 9 24.64 -11.07 -16.97
CA ALA A 9 24.45 -11.72 -18.25
C ALA A 9 25.81 -11.90 -18.94
N ALA A 10 26.37 -13.10 -18.88
CA ALA A 10 27.51 -13.48 -19.69
C ALA A 10 26.99 -13.89 -21.07
N SER A 11 27.29 -13.08 -22.07
CA SER A 11 27.11 -13.43 -23.47
C SER A 11 28.00 -14.62 -23.83
N ALA A 12 27.43 -15.77 -24.04
CA ALA A 12 28.10 -16.90 -24.64
C ALA A 12 27.73 -16.97 -26.14
N ILE A 13 28.73 -16.72 -26.98
CA ILE A 13 28.69 -16.95 -28.43
C ILE A 13 28.77 -18.46 -28.64
N ILE A 14 27.77 -19.06 -29.26
CA ILE A 14 27.89 -20.43 -29.81
C ILE A 14 27.55 -20.43 -31.29
N LEU A 15 28.49 -20.97 -32.03
CA LEU A 15 28.49 -21.14 -33.49
C LEU A 15 27.36 -22.05 -33.99
N SER A 16 26.83 -21.65 -35.11
CA SER A 16 25.86 -22.37 -35.93
C SER A 16 26.43 -23.60 -36.59
N PHE A 17 25.71 -24.72 -36.63
CA PHE A 17 25.82 -25.73 -37.67
C PHE A 17 24.47 -25.91 -38.36
N VAL A 18 24.52 -25.68 -39.68
CA VAL A 18 23.42 -25.89 -40.63
C VAL A 18 23.37 -27.37 -41.01
N PHE A 19 22.19 -27.99 -40.95
CA PHE A 19 21.90 -29.19 -41.77
C PHE A 19 20.60 -28.98 -42.52
N ALA A 20 20.71 -29.05 -43.85
CA ALA A 20 19.59 -29.04 -44.79
C ALA A 20 19.06 -30.47 -44.98
N GLY A 21 17.77 -30.63 -45.08
CA GLY A 21 17.13 -31.92 -45.46
C GLY A 21 15.67 -31.75 -45.85
N ALA A 22 15.48 -31.83 -47.09
CA ALA A 22 14.40 -32.01 -48.07
C ALA A 22 12.95 -32.14 -47.63
N GLN A 23 12.13 -31.45 -48.46
CA GLN A 23 10.66 -31.43 -48.57
C GLN A 23 10.06 -32.81 -48.99
N THR A 24 8.88 -33.11 -48.45
CA THR A 24 7.80 -33.74 -49.21
C THR A 24 6.45 -33.11 -48.88
N HIS A 25 5.81 -32.64 -49.91
CA HIS A 25 4.41 -32.18 -49.89
C HIS A 25 3.44 -33.34 -49.74
N SER A 26 2.47 -33.23 -48.85
CA SER A 26 1.13 -33.78 -49.10
C SER A 26 0.09 -32.92 -48.40
N GLY A 27 -0.84 -32.44 -49.17
CA GLY A 27 -1.92 -31.59 -48.70
C GLY A 27 -3.01 -32.37 -47.97
N LYS A 28 -3.64 -31.71 -47.04
CA LYS A 28 -5.08 -31.50 -46.92
C LYS A 28 -5.70 -31.65 -45.56
N SER A 29 -6.72 -30.91 -45.52
CA SER A 29 -7.95 -30.86 -44.72
C SER A 29 -7.89 -29.89 -43.55
N SER A 30 -8.55 -28.78 -43.74
CA SER A 30 -8.96 -27.84 -42.71
C SER A 30 -9.98 -28.52 -41.79
N SER A 31 -9.49 -29.07 -40.70
CA SER A 31 -10.29 -29.29 -39.48
C SER A 31 -10.47 -27.96 -38.75
N PRO A 32 -11.58 -27.72 -38.01
CA PRO A 32 -11.75 -26.52 -37.24
C PRO A 32 -10.58 -26.38 -36.29
N GLN A 33 -9.94 -25.20 -36.30
CA GLN A 33 -8.90 -24.87 -35.31
C GLN A 33 -9.50 -25.07 -33.92
N SER A 34 -9.07 -26.11 -33.23
CA SER A 34 -9.21 -26.19 -31.79
C SER A 34 -8.53 -24.93 -31.23
N VAL A 35 -9.29 -24.09 -30.56
CA VAL A 35 -8.75 -23.00 -29.78
C VAL A 35 -7.83 -23.71 -28.76
N ASN A 36 -6.54 -23.77 -29.04
CA ASN A 36 -5.57 -24.32 -28.12
C ASN A 36 -5.64 -23.46 -26.85
N LYS A 37 -6.12 -24.04 -25.75
CA LYS A 37 -6.04 -23.39 -24.46
C LYS A 37 -4.55 -23.10 -24.17
N PRO A 38 -4.21 -21.91 -23.67
CA PRO A 38 -2.83 -21.62 -23.32
C PRO A 38 -2.33 -22.64 -22.29
N HIS A 39 -1.07 -23.04 -22.41
CA HIS A 39 -0.44 -23.92 -21.46
C HIS A 39 -0.07 -23.13 -20.20
N LEU A 40 -0.37 -23.68 -19.00
CA LEU A 40 0.00 -23.05 -17.74
C LEU A 40 1.36 -23.60 -17.29
N ARG A 41 2.33 -22.72 -17.07
CA ARG A 41 3.65 -23.06 -16.54
C ARG A 41 3.78 -22.57 -15.11
N TYR A 42 3.88 -23.48 -14.18
CA TYR A 42 4.12 -23.20 -12.77
C TYR A 42 5.63 -23.15 -12.49
N PRO A 43 6.08 -22.45 -11.42
CA PRO A 43 7.47 -22.52 -10.96
C PRO A 43 7.91 -23.96 -10.74
N ASP A 44 9.15 -24.27 -11.10
CA ASP A 44 9.69 -25.65 -10.99
C ASP A 44 10.10 -26.01 -9.56
N ASP A 45 10.48 -25.02 -8.76
CA ASP A 45 10.95 -25.19 -7.39
C ASP A 45 9.82 -25.02 -6.36
N ASP A 46 9.99 -25.58 -5.18
CA ASP A 46 9.17 -25.29 -4.02
C ASP A 46 9.31 -23.79 -3.65
N ILE A 47 8.26 -23.03 -3.93
CA ILE A 47 8.17 -21.63 -3.63
C ILE A 47 7.58 -21.37 -2.23
N GLY A 48 7.70 -22.31 -1.30
CA GLY A 48 7.24 -22.20 0.08
C GLY A 48 5.78 -22.61 0.32
N VAL A 49 5.05 -23.02 -0.72
CA VAL A 49 3.65 -23.47 -0.60
C VAL A 49 3.54 -24.73 0.23
N ASP A 50 4.46 -25.69 0.05
CA ASP A 50 4.46 -26.96 0.78
C ASP A 50 4.76 -26.79 2.28
N SER A 51 5.36 -25.68 2.68
CA SER A 51 5.63 -25.35 4.09
C SER A 51 4.43 -24.80 4.85
N LEU A 52 3.38 -24.33 4.17
CA LEU A 52 2.23 -23.66 4.80
C LEU A 52 1.51 -24.48 5.89
N PRO A 53 1.29 -25.82 5.74
CA PRO A 53 0.71 -26.61 6.81
C PRO A 53 1.57 -26.67 8.08
N ALA A 54 2.91 -26.76 7.91
CA ALA A 54 3.85 -26.78 9.03
C ALA A 54 3.90 -25.41 9.73
N ARG A 55 3.91 -24.31 8.96
CA ARG A 55 3.84 -22.93 9.50
C ARG A 55 2.57 -22.71 10.29
N LYS A 56 1.42 -23.12 9.76
CA LYS A 56 0.14 -23.07 10.48
C LYS A 56 0.20 -23.82 11.80
N ALA A 57 0.70 -25.05 11.80
CA ALA A 57 0.82 -25.85 13.02
C ALA A 57 1.76 -25.19 14.04
N ALA A 58 2.88 -24.63 13.60
CA ALA A 58 3.83 -23.90 14.46
C ALA A 58 3.19 -22.67 15.09
N GLN A 59 2.47 -21.84 14.32
CA GLN A 59 1.82 -20.63 14.82
C GLN A 59 0.70 -20.97 15.83
N ILE A 60 -0.15 -21.98 15.53
CA ILE A 60 -1.19 -22.42 16.48
C ILE A 60 -0.57 -22.91 17.80
N ALA A 61 0.60 -23.52 17.78
CA ALA A 61 1.30 -23.95 18.99
C ALA A 61 1.76 -22.77 19.87
N THR A 62 1.81 -21.55 19.34
CA THR A 62 2.20 -20.33 20.08
C THR A 62 1.01 -19.47 20.51
N GLU A 63 -0.24 -19.87 20.24
CA GLU A 63 -1.44 -19.06 20.54
C GLU A 63 -1.56 -18.66 22.01
N ASN A 64 -1.00 -19.44 22.93
CA ASN A 64 -0.99 -19.17 24.36
C ASN A 64 -0.10 -17.97 24.77
N GLN A 65 0.71 -17.45 23.87
CA GLN A 65 1.52 -16.23 24.08
C GLN A 65 0.68 -14.96 23.92
N LEU A 66 -0.46 -15.05 23.23
CA LEU A 66 -1.39 -13.94 23.05
C LEU A 66 -2.09 -13.62 24.39
N LYS A 67 -1.86 -12.40 24.89
CA LYS A 67 -2.51 -11.85 26.09
C LYS A 67 -3.82 -11.11 25.76
N VAL A 68 -4.15 -11.03 24.47
CA VAL A 68 -5.31 -10.35 23.89
C VAL A 68 -6.32 -11.35 23.38
N PHE A 69 -7.52 -10.89 23.01
CA PHE A 69 -8.54 -11.79 22.48
C PHE A 69 -8.22 -12.16 21.02
N TYR A 70 -8.10 -13.46 20.72
CA TYR A 70 -7.76 -14.02 19.41
C TYR A 70 -8.73 -15.11 18.91
N ARG A 71 -9.81 -15.42 19.66
CA ARG A 71 -10.74 -16.50 19.32
C ARG A 71 -11.85 -16.06 18.38
N PHE A 72 -11.46 -15.42 17.29
CA PHE A 72 -12.32 -15.03 16.18
C PHE A 72 -11.62 -15.34 14.85
N HIS A 73 -12.33 -15.25 13.73
CA HIS A 73 -11.78 -15.57 12.42
C HIS A 73 -12.23 -14.59 11.36
N PHE A 74 -11.34 -14.36 10.43
CA PHE A 74 -11.64 -13.74 9.15
C PHE A 74 -12.06 -14.80 8.13
N THR A 75 -13.10 -14.51 7.37
CA THR A 75 -13.55 -15.34 6.27
C THR A 75 -13.55 -14.52 4.99
N ASP A 76 -12.83 -15.00 3.95
CA ASP A 76 -12.89 -14.37 2.65
C ASP A 76 -14.28 -14.53 2.04
N ARG A 77 -15.01 -13.41 1.92
CA ARG A 77 -16.37 -13.26 1.41
C ARG A 77 -16.43 -12.62 0.04
N LEU A 78 -15.35 -12.64 -0.73
CA LEU A 78 -15.30 -12.05 -2.05
C LEU A 78 -16.51 -12.45 -2.93
N LYS A 79 -16.83 -13.74 -2.95
CA LYS A 79 -17.96 -14.24 -3.75
C LYS A 79 -19.30 -13.67 -3.30
N GLU A 80 -19.52 -13.61 -1.99
CA GLU A 80 -20.76 -13.12 -1.39
C GLU A 80 -20.86 -11.60 -1.49
N SER A 81 -19.73 -10.89 -1.53
CA SER A 81 -19.69 -9.44 -1.70
C SER A 81 -20.18 -8.99 -3.08
N GLY A 82 -20.08 -9.85 -4.08
CA GLY A 82 -20.42 -9.53 -5.47
C GLY A 82 -19.33 -8.74 -6.20
N ILE A 83 -18.20 -8.44 -5.56
CA ILE A 83 -17.05 -7.80 -6.21
C ILE A 83 -16.44 -8.77 -7.21
N THR A 84 -16.28 -8.29 -8.46
CA THR A 84 -15.67 -9.04 -9.56
C THR A 84 -14.45 -8.33 -10.14
N PHE A 85 -13.94 -7.33 -9.42
CA PHE A 85 -12.71 -6.64 -9.77
C PHE A 85 -11.55 -7.62 -9.88
N LYS A 86 -10.67 -7.36 -10.83
CA LYS A 86 -9.40 -8.06 -10.95
C LYS A 86 -8.32 -7.05 -11.33
N TYR A 87 -7.27 -7.01 -10.54
CA TYR A 87 -6.10 -6.21 -10.86
C TYR A 87 -5.33 -6.83 -12.03
N HIS A 88 -4.87 -5.98 -12.93
CA HIS A 88 -4.01 -6.33 -14.04
C HIS A 88 -2.81 -5.38 -14.06
N ALA A 89 -1.62 -5.93 -13.82
CA ALA A 89 -0.37 -5.21 -14.00
C ALA A 89 -0.07 -5.03 -15.49
N VAL A 90 0.68 -3.99 -15.82
CA VAL A 90 1.27 -3.84 -17.15
C VAL A 90 2.28 -4.97 -17.37
N ASP A 91 2.16 -5.67 -18.50
CA ASP A 91 3.06 -6.75 -18.89
C ASP A 91 4.11 -6.23 -19.88
N ASP A 92 5.27 -5.83 -19.36
CA ASP A 92 6.45 -5.48 -20.16
C ASP A 92 7.58 -6.52 -20.09
N VAL A 93 7.33 -7.62 -19.38
CA VAL A 93 8.29 -8.70 -19.08
C VAL A 93 8.86 -9.35 -20.32
N THR A 94 8.04 -9.54 -21.35
CA THR A 94 8.44 -10.24 -22.58
C THR A 94 9.53 -9.51 -23.36
N ARG A 95 9.72 -8.20 -23.14
CA ARG A 95 10.70 -7.41 -23.88
C ARG A 95 12.06 -7.33 -23.21
N HIS A 96 12.12 -7.31 -21.89
CA HIS A 96 13.36 -7.09 -21.15
C HIS A 96 13.59 -8.04 -19.97
N PHE A 97 12.76 -9.06 -19.81
CA PHE A 97 12.84 -10.06 -18.72
C PHE A 97 12.76 -9.49 -17.30
N ARG A 98 12.18 -8.31 -17.14
CA ARG A 98 12.05 -7.64 -15.87
C ARG A 98 10.61 -7.23 -15.67
N ALA A 99 9.92 -7.95 -14.83
CA ALA A 99 8.54 -7.64 -14.42
C ALA A 99 8.46 -6.50 -13.41
N ASP A 100 9.59 -5.95 -13.03
CA ASP A 100 9.74 -5.05 -11.90
C ASP A 100 9.51 -3.57 -12.23
N HIS A 101 9.41 -3.19 -13.53
CA HIS A 101 9.17 -1.80 -13.90
C HIS A 101 7.83 -1.26 -13.41
N TYR A 102 6.78 -2.07 -13.50
CA TYR A 102 5.41 -1.73 -13.11
C TYR A 102 4.93 -2.49 -11.87
N ASP A 103 5.84 -3.01 -11.07
CA ASP A 103 5.51 -3.85 -9.92
C ASP A 103 4.88 -3.05 -8.76
N HIS A 104 5.12 -1.74 -8.69
CA HIS A 104 4.49 -0.82 -7.76
C HIS A 104 3.14 -0.34 -8.28
N GLY A 105 2.18 -0.15 -7.39
CA GLY A 105 0.80 0.26 -7.72
C GLY A 105 -0.20 -0.50 -6.86
N SER A 106 -1.40 -0.74 -7.41
CA SER A 106 -2.48 -1.45 -6.71
C SER A 106 -3.02 -0.69 -5.50
N GLY A 107 -3.06 0.65 -5.52
CA GLY A 107 -3.73 1.43 -4.47
C GLY A 107 -5.19 1.00 -4.27
N ILE A 108 -5.70 1.15 -3.04
CA ILE A 108 -7.10 0.92 -2.70
C ILE A 108 -7.55 2.00 -1.72
N ALA A 109 -8.56 2.77 -2.06
CA ALA A 109 -9.07 3.85 -1.22
C ALA A 109 -10.57 3.69 -0.94
N VAL A 110 -11.01 4.17 0.21
CA VAL A 110 -12.37 4.00 0.72
C VAL A 110 -12.96 5.34 1.15
N ALA A 111 -14.21 5.61 0.76
CA ALA A 111 -14.96 6.78 1.20
C ALA A 111 -16.47 6.54 1.09
N ASP A 112 -17.28 7.27 1.82
CA ASP A 112 -18.73 7.36 1.61
C ASP A 112 -18.98 8.39 0.49
N VAL A 113 -19.02 7.93 -0.77
CA VAL A 113 -19.04 8.85 -1.93
C VAL A 113 -20.42 9.46 -2.21
N ASP A 114 -21.50 8.91 -1.66
CA ASP A 114 -22.85 9.42 -1.88
C ASP A 114 -23.61 9.81 -0.60
N GLY A 115 -22.93 9.78 0.55
CA GLY A 115 -23.44 10.28 1.83
C GLY A 115 -24.50 9.37 2.48
N ASP A 116 -24.52 8.06 2.11
CA ASP A 116 -25.50 7.12 2.66
C ASP A 116 -25.05 6.45 3.98
N GLY A 117 -23.83 6.75 4.43
CA GLY A 117 -23.23 6.22 5.67
C GLY A 117 -22.59 4.85 5.52
N LEU A 118 -22.46 4.33 4.29
CA LEU A 118 -21.73 3.12 3.95
C LEU A 118 -20.48 3.48 3.16
N TYR A 119 -19.39 2.79 3.41
CA TYR A 119 -18.11 3.11 2.80
C TYR A 119 -17.91 2.33 1.50
N ASP A 120 -17.66 3.05 0.41
CA ASP A 120 -17.45 2.53 -0.94
C ASP A 120 -15.97 2.31 -1.21
N ILE A 121 -15.65 1.38 -2.12
CA ILE A 121 -14.27 0.98 -2.40
C ILE A 121 -13.87 1.38 -3.80
N TYR A 122 -12.76 2.11 -3.92
CA TYR A 122 -12.10 2.42 -5.19
C TYR A 122 -10.84 1.58 -5.36
N PHE A 123 -10.86 0.66 -6.32
CA PHE A 123 -9.72 -0.15 -6.71
C PHE A 123 -8.95 0.51 -7.85
N VAL A 124 -7.66 0.69 -7.65
CA VAL A 124 -6.74 1.16 -8.69
C VAL A 124 -6.24 -0.01 -9.52
N ASN A 125 -6.15 0.17 -10.84
CA ASN A 125 -5.73 -0.84 -11.80
C ASN A 125 -4.74 -0.24 -12.82
N GLN A 126 -3.71 -0.98 -13.22
CA GLN A 126 -2.78 -0.52 -14.25
C GLN A 126 -3.32 -0.74 -15.66
N ALA A 127 -3.94 -1.89 -15.91
CA ALA A 127 -4.51 -2.22 -17.21
C ALA A 127 -6.00 -2.55 -17.10
N GLY A 128 -6.82 -2.00 -17.97
CA GLY A 128 -8.27 -2.25 -17.99
C GLY A 128 -9.13 -1.20 -17.27
N GLY A 129 -8.51 -0.32 -16.49
CA GLY A 129 -9.18 0.77 -15.78
C GLY A 129 -9.50 0.46 -14.32
N ASN A 130 -9.67 1.54 -13.55
CA ASN A 130 -10.03 1.49 -12.14
C ASN A 130 -11.50 1.17 -11.95
N GLU A 131 -11.89 0.74 -10.75
CA GLU A 131 -13.29 0.46 -10.44
C GLU A 131 -13.73 1.05 -9.11
N LEU A 132 -14.92 1.66 -9.09
CA LEU A 132 -15.63 2.12 -7.90
C LEU A 132 -16.79 1.18 -7.58
N TRP A 133 -16.76 0.62 -6.37
CA TRP A 133 -17.74 -0.34 -5.88
C TRP A 133 -18.54 0.27 -4.74
N LYS A 134 -19.82 0.58 -5.01
CA LYS A 134 -20.75 1.10 -4.01
C LYS A 134 -21.13 0.00 -3.02
N ASN A 135 -21.02 0.30 -1.74
CA ASN A 135 -21.49 -0.53 -0.64
C ASN A 135 -23.03 -0.51 -0.57
N LEU A 136 -23.66 -1.68 -0.54
CA LEU A 136 -25.11 -1.84 -0.43
C LEU A 136 -25.55 -2.29 0.99
N GLY A 137 -24.60 -2.30 1.93
CA GLY A 137 -24.79 -2.88 3.27
C GLY A 137 -24.69 -4.41 3.29
N ASN A 138 -24.52 -4.95 4.49
CA ASN A 138 -24.38 -6.39 4.74
C ASN A 138 -23.24 -7.04 3.92
N GLY A 139 -22.16 -6.32 3.71
CA GLY A 139 -20.98 -6.80 2.99
C GLY A 139 -21.19 -7.03 1.49
N ARG A 140 -22.16 -6.35 0.85
CA ARG A 140 -22.47 -6.47 -0.57
C ARG A 140 -22.17 -5.19 -1.30
N PHE A 141 -21.64 -5.32 -2.52
CA PHE A 141 -21.23 -4.20 -3.35
C PHE A 141 -21.83 -4.25 -4.76
N LYS A 142 -21.87 -3.09 -5.41
CA LYS A 142 -22.27 -2.92 -6.81
C LYS A 142 -21.24 -2.05 -7.52
N ASN A 143 -20.76 -2.49 -8.67
CA ASN A 143 -19.91 -1.66 -9.52
C ASN A 143 -20.70 -0.47 -10.08
N ILE A 144 -20.26 0.74 -9.75
CA ILE A 144 -20.83 2.01 -10.23
C ILE A 144 -19.82 2.84 -11.04
N THR A 145 -18.70 2.26 -11.42
CA THR A 145 -17.60 2.94 -12.10
C THR A 145 -18.02 3.78 -13.28
N LYS A 146 -18.90 3.22 -14.12
CA LYS A 146 -19.38 3.89 -15.33
C LYS A 146 -20.29 5.06 -14.99
N GLU A 147 -21.20 4.86 -14.06
CA GLU A 147 -22.13 5.87 -13.56
C GLU A 147 -21.37 7.00 -12.89
N ALA A 148 -20.37 6.67 -12.08
CA ALA A 148 -19.52 7.62 -11.37
C ALA A 148 -18.54 8.37 -12.30
N GLY A 149 -18.14 7.78 -13.43
CA GLY A 149 -17.24 8.43 -14.39
C GLY A 149 -15.75 8.35 -14.05
N VAL A 150 -15.31 7.42 -13.17
CA VAL A 150 -13.95 7.37 -12.59
C VAL A 150 -13.06 6.24 -13.09
N GLY A 151 -13.44 5.54 -14.17
CA GLY A 151 -12.80 4.28 -14.58
C GLY A 151 -11.40 4.39 -15.18
N MET A 152 -11.05 5.49 -15.85
CA MET A 152 -9.72 5.76 -16.43
C MET A 152 -9.10 4.62 -17.30
N PRO A 153 -9.82 3.99 -18.24
CA PRO A 153 -9.41 2.72 -18.87
C PRO A 153 -8.19 2.80 -19.79
N ARG A 154 -7.64 3.99 -20.03
CA ARG A 154 -6.48 4.25 -20.90
C ARG A 154 -5.29 4.83 -20.17
N ARG A 155 -5.29 4.78 -18.85
CA ARG A 155 -4.19 5.28 -18.01
C ARG A 155 -3.69 4.16 -17.12
N ILE A 156 -2.38 4.16 -16.88
CA ILE A 156 -1.73 3.27 -15.94
C ILE A 156 -1.82 3.94 -14.58
N SER A 157 -2.80 3.55 -13.79
CA SER A 157 -3.05 4.15 -12.46
C SER A 157 -2.21 3.45 -11.39
N VAL A 158 -1.82 4.18 -10.34
CA VAL A 158 -0.89 3.72 -9.31
C VAL A 158 -1.49 3.83 -7.91
N GLY A 159 -1.91 5.02 -7.51
CA GLY A 159 -2.45 5.32 -6.18
C GLY A 159 -3.75 6.11 -6.26
N ALA A 160 -4.48 6.17 -5.14
CA ALA A 160 -5.71 6.94 -5.01
C ALA A 160 -5.81 7.62 -3.64
N ALA A 161 -6.34 8.84 -3.62
CA ALA A 161 -6.58 9.61 -2.40
C ALA A 161 -7.97 10.25 -2.43
N PHE A 162 -8.76 10.02 -1.40
CA PHE A 162 -9.99 10.74 -1.13
C PHE A 162 -9.76 11.86 -0.12
N ALA A 163 -10.30 13.05 -0.38
CA ALA A 163 -10.40 14.16 0.56
C ALA A 163 -11.40 15.21 0.08
N ASP A 164 -12.01 15.97 0.99
CA ASP A 164 -12.90 17.10 0.67
C ASP A 164 -12.08 18.35 0.34
N VAL A 165 -11.70 18.48 -0.92
CA VAL A 165 -10.78 19.51 -1.42
C VAL A 165 -11.33 20.93 -1.29
N ASN A 166 -12.66 21.08 -1.29
CA ASN A 166 -13.32 22.38 -1.29
C ASN A 166 -14.20 22.65 -0.05
N ASN A 167 -14.07 21.81 1.00
CA ASN A 167 -14.85 21.88 2.23
C ASN A 167 -16.37 21.76 2.02
N SER A 168 -16.81 21.01 0.99
CA SER A 168 -18.23 20.81 0.66
C SER A 168 -18.93 19.77 1.56
N GLY A 169 -18.17 18.93 2.24
CA GLY A 169 -18.64 17.77 3.00
C GLY A 169 -18.75 16.50 2.14
N HIS A 170 -18.16 16.48 0.94
CA HIS A 170 -18.16 15.35 0.02
C HIS A 170 -16.72 15.05 -0.43
N PRO A 171 -16.21 13.82 -0.24
CA PRO A 171 -14.84 13.49 -0.59
C PRO A 171 -14.64 13.47 -2.11
N ASP A 172 -13.69 14.26 -2.59
CA ASP A 172 -13.19 14.26 -3.96
C ASP A 172 -12.15 13.17 -4.13
N LEU A 173 -11.81 12.79 -5.37
CA LEU A 173 -10.88 11.69 -5.67
C LEU A 173 -9.69 12.18 -6.50
N PHE A 174 -8.48 11.95 -6.01
CA PHE A 174 -7.25 12.14 -6.80
C PHE A 174 -6.62 10.80 -7.13
N VAL A 175 -6.20 10.63 -8.40
CA VAL A 175 -5.59 9.38 -8.90
C VAL A 175 -4.26 9.69 -9.56
N THR A 176 -3.20 9.01 -9.11
CA THR A 176 -1.87 9.09 -9.71
C THR A 176 -1.70 8.12 -10.87
N THR A 177 -0.85 8.48 -11.83
CA THR A 177 -0.63 7.68 -13.04
C THR A 177 0.82 7.70 -13.50
N VAL A 178 1.24 6.64 -14.21
CA VAL A 178 2.51 6.61 -14.93
C VAL A 178 2.33 7.31 -16.28
N ARG A 179 2.95 8.49 -16.44
CA ARG A 179 3.01 9.28 -17.69
C ARG A 179 1.66 9.58 -18.36
N GLY A 180 0.54 9.23 -17.73
CA GLY A 180 -0.81 9.47 -18.25
C GLY A 180 -1.40 10.83 -17.88
N GLY A 181 -0.73 11.55 -16.98
CA GLY A 181 -1.26 12.73 -16.27
C GLY A 181 -2.18 12.31 -15.11
N ASN A 182 -1.90 12.82 -13.92
CA ASN A 182 -2.72 12.59 -12.73
C ASN A 182 -4.11 13.23 -12.90
N VAL A 183 -5.11 12.76 -12.16
CA VAL A 183 -6.49 13.23 -12.31
C VAL A 183 -7.10 13.60 -10.98
N LEU A 184 -7.72 14.78 -10.91
CA LEU A 184 -8.58 15.19 -9.81
C LEU A 184 -10.04 15.16 -10.26
N PHE A 185 -10.85 14.38 -9.57
CA PHE A 185 -12.28 14.25 -9.77
C PHE A 185 -13.04 14.94 -8.64
N LYS A 186 -13.90 15.90 -8.99
CA LYS A 186 -14.84 16.55 -8.09
C LYS A 186 -16.07 15.69 -7.90
N ASN A 187 -16.46 15.41 -6.65
CA ASN A 187 -17.68 14.72 -6.27
C ASN A 187 -18.87 15.68 -6.14
N ASP A 188 -20.04 15.30 -6.64
CA ASP A 188 -21.28 16.04 -6.48
C ASP A 188 -22.07 15.69 -5.19
N GLY A 189 -21.53 14.76 -4.37
CA GLY A 189 -22.14 14.25 -3.16
C GLY A 189 -23.20 13.16 -3.37
N HIS A 190 -23.33 12.68 -4.61
CA HIS A 190 -24.26 11.61 -4.99
C HIS A 190 -23.56 10.47 -5.73
N GLY A 191 -22.24 10.38 -5.60
CA GLY A 191 -21.41 9.36 -6.24
C GLY A 191 -21.13 9.61 -7.72
N HIS A 192 -21.36 10.84 -8.24
CA HIS A 192 -20.97 11.22 -9.59
C HIS A 192 -19.80 12.19 -9.55
N PHE A 193 -18.82 11.93 -10.40
CA PHE A 193 -17.57 12.66 -10.41
C PHE A 193 -17.35 13.39 -11.73
N THR A 194 -16.76 14.58 -11.64
CA THR A 194 -16.37 15.42 -12.79
C THR A 194 -14.87 15.62 -12.77
N ASP A 195 -14.18 15.35 -13.88
CA ASP A 195 -12.76 15.64 -14.04
C ASP A 195 -12.53 17.16 -14.05
N VAL A 196 -11.88 17.68 -13.01
CA VAL A 196 -11.52 19.10 -12.83
C VAL A 196 -10.01 19.32 -12.90
N THR A 197 -9.25 18.32 -13.33
CA THR A 197 -7.77 18.30 -13.35
C THR A 197 -7.17 19.52 -14.03
N LYS A 198 -7.71 19.90 -15.20
CA LYS A 198 -7.21 21.03 -15.98
C LYS A 198 -7.46 22.36 -15.27
N GLU A 199 -8.62 22.53 -14.67
CA GLU A 199 -8.99 23.70 -13.89
C GLU A 199 -8.14 23.82 -12.64
N ALA A 200 -7.93 22.68 -11.97
CA ALA A 200 -7.11 22.59 -10.76
C ALA A 200 -5.60 22.71 -11.03
N ALA A 201 -5.15 22.56 -12.28
CA ALA A 201 -3.74 22.57 -12.68
C ALA A 201 -2.86 21.49 -11.99
N VAL A 202 -3.44 20.34 -11.65
CA VAL A 202 -2.75 19.23 -10.94
C VAL A 202 -2.46 18.01 -11.82
N GLY A 203 -2.63 18.13 -13.13
CA GLY A 203 -2.46 17.05 -14.11
C GLY A 203 -1.00 16.74 -14.47
N LEU A 204 -0.14 16.60 -13.47
CA LEU A 204 1.29 16.30 -13.65
C LEU A 204 1.48 15.04 -14.50
N VAL A 205 2.34 15.13 -15.51
CA VAL A 205 2.77 14.00 -16.36
C VAL A 205 4.15 13.56 -15.90
N ALA A 206 4.21 12.55 -15.07
CA ALA A 206 5.42 12.00 -14.47
C ALA A 206 5.20 10.49 -14.18
N HIS A 207 6.18 9.82 -13.60
CA HIS A 207 6.04 8.49 -13.02
C HIS A 207 5.53 8.65 -11.57
N SER A 208 4.28 9.12 -11.43
CA SER A 208 3.69 9.40 -10.13
C SER A 208 3.37 8.11 -9.38
N SER A 209 3.54 8.14 -8.06
CA SER A 209 3.30 7.03 -7.14
C SER A 209 2.30 7.43 -6.06
N GLY A 210 2.68 7.52 -4.79
CA GLY A 210 1.79 7.95 -3.73
C GLY A 210 1.35 9.41 -3.87
N ALA A 211 0.15 9.71 -3.40
CA ALA A 211 -0.33 11.08 -3.22
C ALA A 211 -1.24 11.14 -2.00
N PHE A 212 -1.24 12.27 -1.32
CA PHE A 212 -2.13 12.48 -0.20
C PHE A 212 -2.42 13.97 0.04
N PHE A 213 -3.54 14.22 0.70
CA PHE A 213 -3.99 15.54 1.10
C PHE A 213 -3.70 15.80 2.57
N PHE A 214 -3.25 17.02 2.88
CA PHE A 214 -3.03 17.53 4.23
C PHE A 214 -2.99 19.06 4.18
N ASP A 215 -3.20 19.73 5.29
CA ASP A 215 -3.20 21.19 5.38
C ASP A 215 -1.85 21.65 5.95
N PHE A 216 -0.85 21.90 5.06
CA PHE A 216 0.52 22.16 5.52
C PHE A 216 0.71 23.54 6.15
N ASP A 217 -0.09 24.53 5.76
CA ASP A 217 0.04 25.90 6.27
C ASP A 217 -1.15 26.35 7.14
N LYS A 218 -2.05 25.41 7.48
CA LYS A 218 -3.19 25.57 8.38
C LYS A 218 -4.14 26.69 7.98
N ASP A 219 -4.34 26.88 6.68
CA ASP A 219 -5.29 27.85 6.17
C ASP A 219 -6.73 27.31 6.09
N GLY A 220 -6.95 26.04 6.46
CA GLY A 220 -8.24 25.38 6.50
C GLY A 220 -8.65 24.74 5.18
N LEU A 221 -7.76 24.69 4.19
CA LEU A 221 -7.91 23.95 2.95
C LEU A 221 -6.87 22.81 2.91
N VAL A 222 -7.25 21.67 2.38
CA VAL A 222 -6.29 20.58 2.21
C VAL A 222 -5.47 20.80 0.96
N ASP A 223 -4.13 20.71 1.11
CA ASP A 223 -3.13 20.77 0.06
C ASP A 223 -2.83 19.37 -0.47
N LEU A 224 -2.18 19.27 -1.62
CA LEU A 224 -1.89 17.99 -2.27
C LEU A 224 -0.39 17.77 -2.41
N LEU A 225 0.12 16.68 -1.83
CA LEU A 225 1.47 16.19 -2.11
C LEU A 225 1.41 15.01 -3.07
N VAL A 226 2.25 15.02 -4.10
CA VAL A 226 2.41 13.94 -5.08
C VAL A 226 3.85 13.46 -5.07
N CYS A 227 4.08 12.18 -4.76
CA CYS A 227 5.35 11.51 -4.91
C CYS A 227 5.59 11.08 -6.36
N ASN A 228 6.81 11.22 -6.84
CA ASN A 228 7.23 10.74 -8.15
C ASN A 228 8.47 9.86 -8.00
N VAL A 229 8.45 8.71 -8.64
CA VAL A 229 9.53 7.73 -8.52
C VAL A 229 10.77 8.22 -9.29
N GLY A 230 10.62 8.46 -10.58
CA GLY A 230 11.69 8.79 -11.48
C GLY A 230 11.49 8.10 -12.83
N ASN A 231 12.19 8.56 -13.85
CA ASN A 231 12.03 8.02 -15.19
C ASN A 231 12.67 6.62 -15.30
N TYR A 232 11.84 5.58 -15.24
CA TYR A 232 12.22 4.19 -15.45
C TYR A 232 11.70 3.62 -16.78
N THR A 233 11.06 4.43 -17.63
CA THR A 233 10.54 3.99 -18.92
C THR A 233 11.20 4.68 -20.10
N THR A 234 11.14 4.03 -21.27
CA THR A 234 11.49 4.62 -22.57
C THR A 234 10.30 5.39 -23.16
N ASP A 235 10.48 5.97 -24.38
CA ASP A 235 9.36 6.53 -25.16
C ASP A 235 8.71 5.48 -26.08
N GLU A 236 9.26 4.28 -26.15
CA GLU A 236 8.66 3.17 -26.90
C GLU A 236 7.39 2.69 -26.20
N LYS A 237 6.36 2.43 -27.01
CA LYS A 237 5.11 1.86 -26.51
C LYS A 237 4.99 0.38 -26.84
N GLY A 238 4.56 -0.39 -25.88
CA GLY A 238 4.20 -1.77 -26.05
C GLY A 238 2.81 -1.96 -26.70
N PRO A 239 2.40 -3.23 -26.87
CA PRO A 239 1.16 -3.59 -27.58
C PRO A 239 -0.10 -2.99 -26.96
N ASP A 240 -0.13 -2.85 -25.65
CA ASP A 240 -1.30 -2.35 -24.91
C ASP A 240 -1.24 -0.84 -24.63
N GLY A 241 -0.21 -0.17 -25.20
CA GLY A 241 -0.02 1.28 -25.09
C GLY A 241 0.80 1.73 -23.87
N GLU A 242 1.31 0.78 -23.10
CA GLU A 242 2.25 0.99 -22.01
C GLU A 242 3.60 1.53 -22.54
N TYR A 243 4.40 2.12 -21.66
CA TYR A 243 5.77 2.51 -21.99
C TYR A 243 6.74 1.39 -21.60
N VAL A 244 7.58 0.97 -22.54
CA VAL A 244 8.57 -0.09 -22.29
C VAL A 244 9.58 0.38 -21.25
N GLY A 245 9.87 -0.45 -20.23
CA GLY A 245 10.80 -0.15 -19.17
C GLY A 245 12.25 -0.04 -19.65
N LEU A 246 13.06 0.76 -18.97
CA LEU A 246 14.51 0.87 -19.20
C LEU A 246 15.20 -0.42 -18.74
N LYS A 247 16.17 -0.92 -19.51
CA LYS A 247 16.94 -2.14 -19.17
C LYS A 247 17.64 -2.07 -17.80
N ASP A 248 17.98 -0.88 -17.36
CA ASP A 248 18.63 -0.57 -16.09
C ASP A 248 17.70 0.17 -15.12
N GLY A 249 16.38 0.05 -15.27
CA GLY A 249 15.39 0.69 -14.42
C GLY A 249 15.61 0.40 -12.93
N PHE A 250 16.00 -0.84 -12.60
CA PHE A 250 16.32 -1.24 -11.22
C PHE A 250 17.55 -0.53 -10.60
N TYR A 251 18.36 0.14 -11.41
CA TYR A 251 19.51 0.94 -10.96
C TYR A 251 19.19 2.44 -10.92
N GLY A 252 17.91 2.81 -10.96
CA GLY A 252 17.48 4.20 -11.07
C GLY A 252 18.03 5.13 -10.00
N HIS A 253 18.19 4.63 -8.76
CA HIS A 253 18.79 5.40 -7.65
C HIS A 253 20.25 5.83 -7.91
N LEU A 254 20.94 5.20 -8.87
CA LEU A 254 22.29 5.60 -9.31
C LEU A 254 22.28 6.65 -10.44
N HIS A 255 21.08 7.06 -10.88
CA HIS A 255 20.88 8.00 -11.97
C HIS A 255 20.10 9.25 -11.51
N PRO A 256 20.74 10.20 -10.80
CA PRO A 256 20.07 11.42 -10.32
C PRO A 256 19.42 12.26 -11.41
N ASP A 257 19.91 12.15 -12.64
CA ASP A 257 19.36 12.80 -13.85
C ASP A 257 17.97 12.24 -14.26
N ARG A 258 17.58 11.11 -13.71
CA ARG A 258 16.25 10.50 -13.94
C ARG A 258 15.27 10.76 -12.81
N PHE A 259 15.66 11.42 -11.72
CA PHE A 259 14.75 11.68 -10.60
C PHE A 259 13.64 12.63 -11.01
N GLU A 260 12.42 12.27 -10.68
CA GLU A 260 11.24 13.12 -10.77
C GLU A 260 10.83 13.49 -9.34
N HIS A 261 11.06 14.76 -8.96
CA HIS A 261 10.87 15.19 -7.58
C HIS A 261 9.40 15.18 -7.17
N PRO A 262 9.09 14.97 -5.89
CA PRO A 262 7.76 15.20 -5.36
C PRO A 262 7.30 16.64 -5.59
N VAL A 263 5.99 16.83 -5.72
CA VAL A 263 5.38 18.16 -5.92
C VAL A 263 4.36 18.42 -4.81
N LEU A 264 4.52 19.55 -4.13
CA LEU A 264 3.54 20.07 -3.16
C LEU A 264 2.71 21.17 -3.83
N TYR A 265 1.43 20.91 -3.99
CA TYR A 265 0.46 21.84 -4.51
C TYR A 265 -0.33 22.47 -3.37
N LYS A 266 -0.18 23.79 -3.20
CA LYS A 266 -1.03 24.56 -2.29
C LYS A 266 -2.42 24.76 -2.89
N ASN A 267 -3.45 24.45 -2.11
CA ASN A 267 -4.85 24.72 -2.46
C ASN A 267 -5.18 26.22 -2.26
N LEU A 268 -5.67 26.86 -3.29
CA LEU A 268 -6.09 28.26 -3.28
C LEU A 268 -7.62 28.43 -3.19
N GLY A 269 -8.33 27.32 -2.97
CA GLY A 269 -9.78 27.24 -2.98
C GLY A 269 -10.38 27.11 -4.37
N ASN A 270 -11.65 26.70 -4.44
CA ASN A 270 -12.41 26.54 -5.68
C ASN A 270 -11.71 25.66 -6.74
N TYR A 271 -11.06 24.58 -6.31
CA TYR A 271 -10.29 23.66 -7.18
C TYR A 271 -9.13 24.36 -7.93
N HIS A 272 -8.49 25.34 -7.34
CA HIS A 272 -7.29 25.96 -7.90
C HIS A 272 -6.10 25.64 -7.02
N PHE A 273 -5.06 25.08 -7.62
CA PHE A 273 -3.83 24.70 -6.93
C PHE A 273 -2.63 25.43 -7.54
N LYS A 274 -1.59 25.60 -6.74
CA LYS A 274 -0.31 26.17 -7.15
C LYS A 274 0.83 25.28 -6.66
N ASP A 275 1.73 24.89 -7.54
CA ASP A 275 2.99 24.29 -7.14
C ASP A 275 3.82 25.28 -6.31
N VAL A 276 4.06 24.94 -5.05
CA VAL A 276 4.82 25.75 -4.09
C VAL A 276 6.10 25.04 -3.63
N THR A 277 6.40 23.87 -4.18
CA THR A 277 7.51 23.00 -3.76
C THR A 277 8.82 23.76 -3.56
N ALA A 278 9.23 24.54 -4.55
CA ALA A 278 10.45 25.34 -4.46
C ALA A 278 10.33 26.54 -3.51
N GLU A 279 9.14 27.12 -3.39
CA GLU A 279 8.88 28.29 -2.53
C GLU A 279 9.03 27.95 -1.06
N VAL A 280 8.53 26.78 -0.67
CA VAL A 280 8.65 26.28 0.71
C VAL A 280 9.95 25.54 0.97
N GLY A 281 10.88 25.52 0.02
CA GLY A 281 12.21 24.94 0.17
C GLY A 281 12.25 23.42 0.18
N LEU A 282 11.17 22.75 -0.21
CA LEU A 282 11.08 21.29 -0.25
C LEU A 282 11.88 20.74 -1.43
N ARG A 283 12.89 19.90 -1.16
CA ARG A 283 13.80 19.35 -2.16
C ARG A 283 14.23 17.92 -1.83
N PRO A 284 13.30 17.00 -1.57
CA PRO A 284 13.66 15.62 -1.32
C PRO A 284 14.31 15.01 -2.56
N HIS A 285 15.30 14.16 -2.34
CA HIS A 285 16.04 13.48 -3.38
C HIS A 285 15.73 11.98 -3.35
N GLY A 286 15.67 11.36 -4.51
CA GLY A 286 15.50 9.91 -4.66
C GLY A 286 14.20 9.54 -5.37
N TRP A 287 13.86 8.28 -5.28
CA TRP A 287 12.69 7.65 -5.90
C TRP A 287 11.52 7.62 -4.92
N CYS A 288 10.82 8.74 -4.80
CA CYS A 288 9.69 8.85 -3.88
C CYS A 288 8.56 7.89 -4.24
N GLY A 289 8.42 6.82 -3.47
CA GLY A 289 7.32 5.87 -3.61
C GLY A 289 6.05 6.35 -2.93
N ASP A 290 6.18 6.81 -1.69
CA ASP A 290 5.06 7.27 -0.87
C ASP A 290 5.55 8.27 0.19
N ALA A 291 4.64 8.85 0.97
CA ALA A 291 4.97 9.71 2.09
C ALA A 291 3.85 9.69 3.14
N SER A 292 4.15 10.21 4.32
CA SER A 292 3.16 10.42 5.39
C SER A 292 3.50 11.66 6.21
N THR A 293 2.51 12.18 6.92
CA THR A 293 2.65 13.39 7.73
C THR A 293 2.29 13.12 9.19
N ALA A 294 3.00 13.80 10.07
CA ALA A 294 2.68 13.90 11.48
C ALA A 294 3.35 15.16 12.07
N ASP A 295 2.85 15.65 13.18
CA ASP A 295 3.56 16.63 14.00
C ASP A 295 4.59 15.86 14.86
N ILE A 296 5.79 15.69 14.28
CA ILE A 296 6.84 14.82 14.85
C ILE A 296 7.58 15.51 15.99
N ASN A 297 7.85 16.80 15.84
CA ASN A 297 8.57 17.59 16.84
C ASN A 297 7.66 18.18 17.93
N GLY A 298 6.33 18.07 17.79
CA GLY A 298 5.33 18.55 18.75
C GLY A 298 5.11 20.06 18.72
N ASP A 299 5.48 20.74 17.63
CA ASP A 299 5.31 22.19 17.48
C ASP A 299 3.93 22.59 16.93
N GLY A 300 3.15 21.58 16.58
CA GLY A 300 1.80 21.71 16.08
C GLY A 300 1.70 21.83 14.56
N TRP A 301 2.78 21.82 13.79
CA TRP A 301 2.76 21.86 12.32
C TRP A 301 2.98 20.46 11.73
N PRO A 302 2.31 20.10 10.64
CA PRO A 302 2.51 18.79 10.04
C PRO A 302 3.84 18.73 9.28
N ASP A 303 4.72 17.84 9.72
CA ASP A 303 5.97 17.50 9.04
C ASP A 303 5.74 16.44 7.98
N ILE A 304 6.73 16.21 7.10
CA ILE A 304 6.65 15.20 6.04
C ILE A 304 7.79 14.20 6.16
N TYR A 305 7.45 12.91 6.11
CA TYR A 305 8.43 11.84 5.91
C TYR A 305 8.24 11.22 4.54
N PHE A 306 9.27 11.31 3.68
CA PHE A 306 9.29 10.72 2.35
C PHE A 306 9.94 9.35 2.34
N LEU A 307 9.29 8.38 1.71
CA LEU A 307 9.86 7.09 1.39
C LEU A 307 10.55 7.12 0.03
N ASN A 308 11.73 6.53 -0.04
CA ASN A 308 12.37 6.19 -1.29
C ASN A 308 12.36 4.67 -1.50
N MET A 309 11.83 4.23 -2.65
CA MET A 309 11.78 2.82 -3.02
C MET A 309 13.18 2.21 -3.18
N GLN A 310 14.18 3.07 -3.39
CA GLN A 310 15.59 2.71 -3.43
C GLN A 310 16.41 3.90 -2.92
N GLY A 311 17.11 3.71 -1.79
CA GLY A 311 17.97 4.76 -1.20
C GLY A 311 17.42 5.33 0.10
N SER A 312 18.09 6.38 0.61
CA SER A 312 17.73 7.00 1.89
C SER A 312 16.37 7.68 1.83
N ASN A 313 15.54 7.41 2.81
CA ASN A 313 14.32 8.18 3.07
C ASN A 313 14.68 9.55 3.63
N SER A 314 13.72 10.48 3.71
CA SER A 314 13.98 11.81 4.24
C SER A 314 12.83 12.36 5.09
N TYR A 315 13.18 13.03 6.17
CA TYR A 315 12.28 13.73 7.07
C TYR A 315 12.47 15.25 6.95
N TRP A 316 11.37 15.94 6.73
CA TRP A 316 11.32 17.38 6.52
C TRP A 316 10.42 18.04 7.53
N GLU A 317 11.03 18.83 8.42
CA GLU A 317 10.35 19.61 9.46
C GLU A 317 9.70 20.86 8.87
N ASN A 318 8.46 21.12 9.24
CA ASN A 318 7.66 22.25 8.78
C ASN A 318 7.86 23.46 9.69
N GLU A 319 8.61 24.46 9.28
CA GLU A 319 8.80 25.71 10.03
C GLU A 319 7.61 26.69 9.85
N GLY A 320 6.52 26.41 10.54
CA GLY A 320 5.39 27.32 10.68
C GLY A 320 4.55 27.51 9.42
N GLY A 321 4.43 26.47 8.57
CA GLY A 321 3.67 26.50 7.31
C GLY A 321 4.33 27.32 6.20
N LYS A 322 5.60 27.69 6.35
CA LYS A 322 6.29 28.60 5.41
C LYS A 322 7.49 27.96 4.73
N LYS A 323 8.11 27.01 5.38
CA LYS A 323 9.33 26.39 4.89
C LYS A 323 9.47 25.00 5.47
N PHE A 324 10.02 24.08 4.66
CA PHE A 324 10.46 22.78 5.11
C PHE A 324 11.99 22.71 5.20
N VAL A 325 12.49 22.04 6.23
CA VAL A 325 13.92 21.86 6.49
C VAL A 325 14.22 20.37 6.67
N ASP A 326 15.21 19.87 5.95
CA ASP A 326 15.67 18.48 6.08
C ASP A 326 16.32 18.27 7.46
N LYS A 327 15.71 17.39 8.25
CA LYS A 327 16.14 16.98 9.58
C LYS A 327 16.41 15.47 9.67
N THR A 328 16.55 14.81 8.53
CA THR A 328 16.72 13.35 8.46
C THR A 328 17.87 12.86 9.35
N ALA A 329 19.05 13.46 9.23
CA ALA A 329 20.22 13.01 9.98
C ALA A 329 20.09 13.21 11.51
N GLU A 330 19.23 14.14 11.94
CA GLU A 330 19.00 14.44 13.36
C GLU A 330 18.04 13.41 14.00
N TYR A 331 16.97 13.05 13.31
CA TYR A 331 15.91 12.19 13.83
C TYR A 331 16.05 10.73 13.37
N PHE A 332 16.49 10.50 12.13
CA PHE A 332 16.55 9.19 11.47
C PHE A 332 17.93 8.98 10.80
N PRO A 333 18.99 8.80 11.57
CA PRO A 333 20.35 8.67 11.01
C PRO A 333 20.55 7.43 10.15
N ARG A 334 19.64 6.46 10.24
CA ARG A 334 19.55 5.29 9.37
C ARG A 334 18.11 5.10 8.95
N THR A 335 17.90 4.73 7.67
CA THR A 335 16.56 4.54 7.08
C THR A 335 16.48 3.24 6.30
N PRO A 336 15.29 2.62 6.17
CA PRO A 336 15.08 1.50 5.26
C PRO A 336 15.51 1.84 3.83
N TRP A 337 16.16 0.87 3.15
CA TRP A 337 16.70 1.11 1.81
C TRP A 337 15.66 0.91 0.69
N GLY A 338 14.77 -0.09 0.85
CA GLY A 338 13.73 -0.45 -0.12
C GLY A 338 12.32 -0.18 0.42
N ALA A 339 12.11 1.03 0.90
CA ALA A 339 10.90 1.39 1.62
C ALA A 339 9.65 1.40 0.73
N MET A 340 8.55 0.82 1.22
CA MET A 340 7.29 0.68 0.49
C MET A 340 6.10 1.31 1.22
N GLY A 341 5.63 0.75 2.31
CA GLY A 341 4.52 1.28 3.10
C GLY A 341 4.99 2.15 4.26
N ILE A 342 4.16 3.13 4.64
CA ILE A 342 4.45 4.06 5.76
C ILE A 342 3.17 4.42 6.49
N LYS A 343 3.25 4.48 7.82
CA LYS A 343 2.22 5.11 8.66
C LYS A 343 2.78 5.53 10.01
N PHE A 344 2.28 6.68 10.49
CA PHE A 344 2.42 7.09 11.89
C PHE A 344 1.22 6.59 12.70
N PHE A 345 1.47 5.99 13.87
CA PHE A 345 0.43 5.56 14.82
C PHE A 345 1.04 5.35 16.21
N ASP A 346 0.22 5.31 17.24
CA ASP A 346 0.65 5.11 18.62
C ASP A 346 0.49 3.64 19.00
N TYR A 347 1.50 2.79 18.69
CA TYR A 347 1.38 1.36 18.97
C TYR A 347 1.45 1.03 20.47
N ALA A 348 2.01 1.94 21.26
CA ALA A 348 2.27 1.74 22.68
C ALA A 348 1.28 2.46 23.60
N ASP A 349 0.27 3.17 23.05
CA ASP A 349 -0.71 4.00 23.77
C ASP A 349 -0.03 5.04 24.71
N GLU A 350 1.08 5.61 24.25
CA GLU A 350 1.86 6.62 25.00
C GLU A 350 1.54 8.06 24.57
N GLY A 351 0.72 8.25 23.55
CA GLY A 351 0.29 9.54 23.04
C GLY A 351 1.27 10.20 22.08
N ARG A 352 2.25 9.43 21.57
CA ARG A 352 3.28 9.89 20.63
C ARG A 352 3.19 9.14 19.30
N PRO A 353 3.51 9.79 18.17
CA PRO A 353 3.47 9.14 16.85
C PRO A 353 4.73 8.28 16.64
N ASP A 354 4.58 6.96 16.72
CA ASP A 354 5.56 6.00 16.26
C ASP A 354 5.47 5.86 14.74
N LEU A 355 6.57 5.46 14.10
CA LEU A 355 6.62 5.34 12.64
C LEU A 355 6.95 3.91 12.22
N LEU A 356 6.03 3.26 11.51
CA LEU A 356 6.31 1.99 10.83
C LEU A 356 6.56 2.22 9.35
N ILE A 357 7.62 1.58 8.86
CA ILE A 357 7.99 1.52 7.44
C ILE A 357 8.22 0.06 7.07
N THR A 358 7.56 -0.42 6.01
CA THR A 358 7.86 -1.72 5.42
C THR A 358 8.95 -1.58 4.38
N ASP A 359 9.81 -2.61 4.28
CA ASP A 359 10.96 -2.62 3.37
C ASP A 359 10.97 -3.92 2.56
N MET A 360 10.92 -3.83 1.22
CA MET A 360 10.92 -4.97 0.31
C MET A 360 12.21 -5.82 0.38
N HIS A 361 13.24 -5.33 1.07
CA HIS A 361 14.49 -6.05 1.29
C HIS A 361 14.51 -6.77 2.64
N SER A 362 13.42 -6.66 3.43
CA SER A 362 13.27 -7.52 4.59
C SER A 362 13.29 -8.96 4.11
N ASP A 363 14.08 -9.79 4.74
CA ASP A 363 14.21 -11.20 4.45
C ASP A 363 14.62 -11.57 3.01
N MET A 364 15.49 -10.79 2.38
CA MET A 364 16.28 -11.31 1.24
C MET A 364 17.38 -12.29 1.70
N SER A 365 17.25 -12.84 2.89
CA SER A 365 18.15 -13.84 3.44
C SER A 365 18.13 -15.14 2.62
N GLN A 366 19.22 -15.86 2.69
CA GLN A 366 19.59 -16.92 1.76
C GLN A 366 18.72 -18.15 1.83
N GLU A 367 18.05 -18.40 2.95
CA GLU A 367 17.23 -19.60 3.12
C GLU A 367 15.82 -19.23 3.63
N PRO A 368 14.78 -19.70 2.92
CA PRO A 368 13.41 -19.55 3.38
C PRO A 368 13.20 -20.27 4.72
N GLY A 369 12.59 -19.58 5.67
CA GLY A 369 12.26 -20.17 6.96
C GLY A 369 11.70 -19.14 7.92
N VAL A 370 10.82 -19.57 8.81
CA VAL A 370 10.12 -18.71 9.77
C VAL A 370 11.11 -17.86 10.59
N ASP A 371 12.21 -18.46 11.02
CA ASP A 371 13.21 -17.77 11.84
C ASP A 371 13.97 -16.68 11.06
N ASN A 372 14.16 -16.86 9.77
CA ASN A 372 14.87 -15.91 8.92
C ASN A 372 13.95 -14.76 8.48
N GLU A 373 12.67 -15.03 8.27
CA GLU A 373 11.67 -14.02 7.92
C GLU A 373 11.38 -13.03 9.06
N LYS A 374 11.82 -13.33 10.27
CA LYS A 374 11.65 -12.50 11.46
C LYS A 374 12.90 -11.73 11.87
N LYS A 375 13.82 -11.54 10.94
CA LYS A 375 15.08 -10.82 11.18
C LYS A 375 15.37 -9.84 10.06
N LYS A 376 16.19 -8.86 10.36
CA LYS A 376 16.80 -8.02 9.32
C LYS A 376 17.52 -8.87 8.28
N SER A 377 17.47 -8.44 7.02
CA SER A 377 18.18 -9.12 5.95
C SER A 377 19.70 -9.10 6.18
N ASP A 378 20.34 -10.23 5.93
CA ASP A 378 21.80 -10.37 5.93
C ASP A 378 22.42 -10.17 4.53
N ILE A 379 21.61 -9.82 3.52
CA ILE A 379 22.09 -9.51 2.18
C ILE A 379 23.03 -8.33 2.20
N THR A 380 24.15 -8.52 1.51
CA THR A 380 25.17 -7.49 1.34
C THR A 380 25.19 -7.05 -0.12
N TRP A 381 24.59 -5.90 -0.37
CA TRP A 381 24.77 -5.22 -1.65
C TRP A 381 26.19 -4.68 -1.80
N THR A 382 26.68 -4.53 -3.03
CA THR A 382 27.98 -3.92 -3.28
C THR A 382 27.97 -2.44 -2.90
N GLU A 383 29.11 -1.91 -2.45
CA GLU A 383 29.27 -0.49 -2.15
C GLU A 383 28.90 0.41 -3.35
N SER A 384 29.22 -0.02 -4.58
CA SER A 384 28.85 0.70 -5.79
C SER A 384 27.34 0.76 -5.99
N TYR A 385 26.61 -0.31 -5.67
CA TYR A 385 25.16 -0.34 -5.75
C TYR A 385 24.50 0.53 -4.67
N LEU A 386 25.11 0.63 -3.50
CA LEU A 386 24.65 1.48 -2.40
C LEU A 386 25.21 2.90 -2.46
N ALA A 387 25.87 3.28 -3.53
CA ALA A 387 26.52 4.59 -3.71
C ALA A 387 27.47 4.98 -2.54
N GLY A 388 28.12 3.98 -1.91
CA GLY A 388 29.03 4.18 -0.77
C GLY A 388 28.36 4.51 0.56
N LYS A 389 27.04 4.36 0.68
CA LYS A 389 26.25 4.76 1.86
C LYS A 389 25.70 3.58 2.69
N LYS A 390 26.37 2.43 2.65
CA LYS A 390 25.87 1.21 3.32
C LYS A 390 25.56 1.40 4.81
N SER A 391 26.33 2.21 5.52
CA SER A 391 26.13 2.49 6.95
C SER A 391 24.82 3.21 7.26
N ASP A 392 24.24 3.88 6.27
CA ASP A 392 23.07 4.73 6.42
C ASP A 392 21.76 3.94 6.26
N PHE A 393 21.85 2.63 5.91
CA PHE A 393 20.68 1.82 5.56
C PHE A 393 20.34 0.76 6.61
N ILE A 394 19.02 0.52 6.70
CA ILE A 394 18.39 -0.63 7.33
C ILE A 394 17.89 -1.52 6.19
N PHE A 395 18.12 -2.83 6.26
CA PHE A 395 17.61 -3.81 5.29
C PHE A 395 16.56 -4.68 5.99
N GLY A 396 15.35 -4.19 6.04
CA GLY A 396 14.22 -4.78 6.73
C GLY A 396 13.21 -3.74 7.16
N ASN A 397 12.06 -4.17 7.68
CA ASN A 397 11.07 -3.27 8.24
C ASN A 397 11.69 -2.42 9.34
N ALA A 398 11.22 -1.20 9.50
CA ALA A 398 11.63 -0.33 10.60
C ALA A 398 10.42 0.17 11.37
N LEU A 399 10.38 -0.14 12.66
CA LEU A 399 9.47 0.49 13.61
C LEU A 399 10.29 1.45 14.48
N PHE A 400 10.10 2.73 14.25
CA PHE A 400 10.73 3.80 15.02
C PHE A 400 9.79 4.22 16.14
N HIS A 401 10.18 3.90 17.36
CA HIS A 401 9.48 4.30 18.57
C HIS A 401 9.90 5.70 19.00
N GLN A 402 8.95 6.61 19.18
CA GLN A 402 9.24 7.97 19.63
C GLN A 402 9.43 8.03 21.15
N LEU A 403 10.62 8.42 21.58
CA LEU A 403 10.97 8.59 22.98
C LEU A 403 10.40 9.90 23.56
N ALA A 404 10.37 10.01 24.89
CA ALA A 404 9.86 11.18 25.59
C ALA A 404 10.66 12.48 25.29
N ASP A 405 11.89 12.37 24.81
CA ASP A 405 12.73 13.50 24.39
C ASP A 405 12.55 13.89 22.92
N GLY A 406 11.59 13.26 22.22
CA GLY A 406 11.26 13.51 20.83
C GLY A 406 12.15 12.77 19.81
N LYS A 407 13.17 12.02 20.28
CA LYS A 407 14.01 11.17 19.40
C LYS A 407 13.35 9.84 19.11
N PHE A 408 13.91 9.13 18.15
CA PHE A 408 13.41 7.82 17.73
C PHE A 408 14.42 6.71 18.01
N GLU A 409 13.92 5.55 18.45
CA GLU A 409 14.66 4.30 18.58
C GLU A 409 14.07 3.29 17.59
N GLU A 410 14.90 2.62 16.79
CA GLU A 410 14.47 1.54 15.92
C GLU A 410 14.30 0.26 16.74
N VAL A 411 13.07 -0.28 16.77
CA VAL A 411 12.67 -1.37 17.67
C VAL A 411 12.03 -2.57 16.95
N SER A 412 12.06 -2.64 15.63
CA SER A 412 11.31 -3.64 14.84
C SER A 412 11.63 -5.09 15.21
N ASP A 413 12.91 -5.43 15.41
CA ASP A 413 13.33 -6.78 15.83
C ASP A 413 12.76 -7.13 17.21
N LYS A 414 12.84 -6.21 18.15
CA LYS A 414 12.31 -6.36 19.52
C LYS A 414 10.80 -6.52 19.48
N MET A 415 10.13 -5.73 18.65
CA MET A 415 8.68 -5.69 18.57
C MET A 415 8.09 -6.79 17.66
N GLY A 416 8.90 -7.50 16.87
CA GLY A 416 8.47 -8.62 16.05
C GLY A 416 7.70 -8.22 14.79
N VAL A 417 8.03 -7.06 14.19
CA VAL A 417 7.37 -6.57 12.97
C VAL A 417 8.10 -6.91 11.67
N GLU A 418 9.17 -7.71 11.72
CA GLU A 418 9.81 -8.22 10.51
C GLU A 418 8.90 -9.22 9.82
N THR A 419 8.80 -9.10 8.48
CA THR A 419 7.96 -9.94 7.63
C THR A 419 8.66 -10.21 6.31
N TYR A 420 8.24 -11.25 5.59
CA TYR A 420 8.81 -11.60 4.29
C TYR A 420 8.27 -10.69 3.19
N TRP A 421 9.16 -10.01 2.47
CA TRP A 421 8.88 -9.23 1.27
C TRP A 421 7.58 -8.40 1.35
N PRO A 422 7.46 -7.51 2.32
CA PRO A 422 6.25 -6.71 2.49
C PRO A 422 6.18 -5.60 1.43
N TRP A 423 4.94 -5.26 1.07
CA TRP A 423 4.61 -4.07 0.29
C TRP A 423 3.99 -3.02 1.19
N GLY A 424 2.67 -3.01 1.25
CA GLY A 424 1.94 -2.12 2.11
C GLY A 424 1.47 -2.76 3.39
N PHE A 425 0.93 -1.96 4.26
CA PHE A 425 0.25 -2.43 5.46
C PHE A 425 -0.89 -1.49 5.83
N SER A 426 -1.82 -2.01 6.63
CA SER A 426 -2.91 -1.25 7.23
C SER A 426 -2.92 -1.46 8.72
N VAL A 427 -3.35 -0.44 9.47
CA VAL A 427 -3.37 -0.42 10.93
C VAL A 427 -4.81 -0.28 11.42
N GLY A 428 -5.20 -1.07 12.42
CA GLY A 428 -6.52 -0.98 13.05
C GLY A 428 -6.67 -1.97 14.18
N ASP A 429 -7.50 -1.67 15.16
CA ASP A 429 -7.81 -2.52 16.30
C ASP A 429 -8.78 -3.65 15.90
N LEU A 430 -8.23 -4.75 15.39
CA LEU A 430 -8.97 -5.86 14.79
C LEU A 430 -9.72 -6.73 15.80
N ASN A 431 -9.34 -6.66 17.06
CA ASN A 431 -9.94 -7.44 18.14
C ASN A 431 -10.75 -6.57 19.12
N ALA A 432 -10.87 -5.26 18.86
CA ALA A 432 -11.59 -4.26 19.65
C ALA A 432 -11.16 -4.20 21.12
N ASP A 433 -9.84 -4.30 21.38
CA ASP A 433 -9.28 -4.29 22.74
C ASP A 433 -8.61 -2.95 23.11
N GLY A 434 -8.48 -2.04 22.15
CA GLY A 434 -7.93 -0.70 22.32
C GLY A 434 -6.50 -0.56 21.81
N TRP A 435 -5.87 -1.62 21.30
CA TRP A 435 -4.52 -1.61 20.76
C TRP A 435 -4.57 -1.83 19.25
N ASP A 436 -3.87 -0.98 18.50
CA ASP A 436 -3.84 -1.11 17.04
C ASP A 436 -2.99 -2.30 16.59
N ASP A 437 -3.57 -3.16 15.75
CA ASP A 437 -2.96 -4.30 15.09
C ASP A 437 -2.50 -3.91 13.68
N ILE A 438 -1.68 -4.77 13.03
CA ILE A 438 -1.13 -4.52 11.72
C ILE A 438 -1.46 -5.68 10.78
N PHE A 439 -1.99 -5.37 9.60
CA PHE A 439 -2.06 -6.31 8.48
C PHE A 439 -1.06 -5.90 7.41
N VAL A 440 -0.13 -6.79 7.05
CA VAL A 440 0.94 -6.55 6.08
C VAL A 440 0.67 -7.34 4.81
N SER A 441 0.55 -6.64 3.70
CA SER A 441 0.46 -7.23 2.36
C SER A 441 1.83 -7.65 1.88
N ALA A 442 1.99 -8.89 1.42
CA ALA A 442 3.29 -9.44 1.06
C ALA A 442 3.28 -10.26 -0.22
N GLY A 443 4.45 -10.48 -0.75
CA GLY A 443 4.74 -11.39 -1.85
C GLY A 443 5.52 -10.77 -2.97
N MET A 444 6.36 -11.59 -3.57
CA MET A 444 7.14 -11.29 -4.76
C MET A 444 6.53 -11.94 -5.99
N SER A 445 6.81 -11.35 -7.14
CA SER A 445 6.43 -11.89 -8.43
C SER A 445 7.26 -13.12 -8.82
N PHE A 446 6.89 -13.78 -9.95
CA PHE A 446 7.64 -14.92 -10.50
C PHE A 446 9.14 -14.60 -10.69
N PRO A 447 10.07 -15.52 -10.42
CA PRO A 447 9.88 -16.90 -9.97
C PRO A 447 9.96 -17.09 -8.44
N TYR A 448 9.68 -16.06 -7.69
CA TYR A 448 9.93 -16.01 -6.25
C TYR A 448 8.88 -16.76 -5.43
N ARG A 449 9.15 -16.90 -4.14
CA ARG A 449 8.34 -17.71 -3.25
C ARG A 449 7.04 -17.03 -2.82
N TYR A 450 6.11 -17.83 -2.31
CA TYR A 450 4.85 -17.38 -1.74
C TYR A 450 5.09 -16.47 -0.52
N GLY A 451 4.69 -15.21 -0.60
CA GLY A 451 4.72 -14.28 0.50
C GLY A 451 3.45 -14.39 1.34
N ILE A 452 3.62 -14.64 2.62
CA ILE A 452 2.53 -14.70 3.58
C ILE A 452 2.09 -13.28 3.91
N ASN A 453 0.80 -12.98 3.75
CA ASN A 453 0.24 -11.76 4.33
C ASN A 453 0.26 -11.90 5.85
N SER A 454 1.03 -11.08 6.53
CA SER A 454 1.14 -11.17 7.99
C SER A 454 0.00 -10.41 8.66
N LEU A 455 -0.59 -11.02 9.69
CA LEU A 455 -1.50 -10.33 10.60
C LEU A 455 -0.86 -10.33 11.98
N LEU A 456 -0.45 -9.17 12.44
CA LEU A 456 0.32 -8.97 13.65
C LEU A 456 -0.59 -8.38 14.73
N LEU A 457 -1.02 -9.22 15.69
CA LEU A 457 -1.78 -8.73 16.84
C LEU A 457 -0.86 -8.01 17.82
N ASN A 458 -1.26 -6.81 18.22
CA ASN A 458 -0.58 -6.04 19.24
C ASN A 458 -0.83 -6.62 20.64
N ASN A 459 0.19 -7.17 21.27
CA ASN A 459 0.10 -7.78 22.56
C ASN A 459 0.23 -6.73 23.69
N ARG A 460 -0.61 -5.69 23.64
CA ARG A 460 -0.68 -4.57 24.59
C ARG A 460 0.58 -3.72 24.65
N GLY A 461 1.10 -3.34 23.49
CA GLY A 461 2.30 -2.51 23.37
C GLY A 461 3.61 -3.23 23.70
N GLU A 462 3.57 -4.49 24.18
CA GLU A 462 4.79 -5.22 24.54
C GLU A 462 5.48 -5.85 23.33
N LYS A 463 4.70 -6.36 22.37
CA LYS A 463 5.19 -7.03 21.16
C LYS A 463 4.04 -7.27 20.20
N PHE A 464 4.35 -7.32 18.90
CA PHE A 464 3.45 -7.85 17.88
C PHE A 464 3.64 -9.36 17.70
N LEU A 465 2.55 -10.10 17.54
CA LEU A 465 2.56 -11.56 17.41
C LEU A 465 1.83 -11.99 16.14
N ASP A 466 2.49 -12.84 15.36
CA ASP A 466 1.92 -13.42 14.15
C ASP A 466 0.64 -14.19 14.43
N SER A 467 -0.40 -13.90 13.69
CA SER A 467 -1.73 -14.45 13.94
C SER A 467 -2.52 -14.78 12.66
N GLU A 468 -1.91 -14.66 11.49
CA GLU A 468 -2.56 -14.82 10.18
C GLU A 468 -3.17 -16.21 9.98
N PHE A 469 -2.52 -17.28 10.47
CA PHE A 469 -3.09 -18.64 10.41
C PHE A 469 -4.09 -18.90 11.52
N ILE A 470 -3.89 -18.31 12.69
CA ILE A 470 -4.83 -18.40 13.85
C ILE A 470 -6.14 -17.73 13.47
N LEU A 471 -6.08 -16.56 12.86
CA LEU A 471 -7.24 -15.73 12.50
C LEU A 471 -7.80 -16.02 11.10
N GLY A 472 -7.18 -16.94 10.33
CA GLY A 472 -7.74 -17.47 9.09
C GLY A 472 -7.57 -16.59 7.86
N VAL A 473 -6.66 -15.62 7.86
CA VAL A 473 -6.30 -14.86 6.65
C VAL A 473 -5.36 -15.65 5.75
N GLU A 474 -4.60 -16.59 6.32
CA GLU A 474 -3.70 -17.50 5.60
C GLU A 474 -4.05 -18.98 5.89
N PRO A 475 -3.80 -19.91 4.94
CA PRO A 475 -3.35 -19.65 3.56
C PRO A 475 -4.50 -19.12 2.68
N ARG A 476 -4.13 -18.31 1.68
CA ARG A 476 -5.08 -17.80 0.67
C ARG A 476 -5.71 -18.97 -0.11
N LYS A 477 -6.97 -18.85 -0.53
CA LYS A 477 -7.70 -19.91 -1.26
C LYS A 477 -7.01 -20.30 -2.57
N ASN A 478 -6.54 -19.30 -3.34
CA ASN A 478 -5.81 -19.51 -4.58
C ASN A 478 -4.35 -19.16 -4.33
N LEU A 479 -3.47 -20.13 -4.39
CA LEU A 479 -2.03 -19.96 -4.10
C LEU A 479 -1.26 -19.36 -5.27
N TYR A 480 -1.81 -19.47 -6.49
CA TYR A 480 -1.17 -19.03 -7.72
C TYR A 480 -2.09 -18.10 -8.52
N THR A 481 -1.46 -17.19 -9.28
CA THR A 481 -2.13 -16.29 -10.21
C THR A 481 -1.38 -16.25 -11.54
N PRO A 482 -2.03 -16.02 -12.70
CA PRO A 482 -1.35 -15.71 -13.94
C PRO A 482 -0.48 -14.47 -13.78
N TRP A 483 0.75 -14.52 -14.27
CA TRP A 483 1.59 -13.34 -14.27
C TRP A 483 1.68 -12.70 -15.65
N PHE A 484 2.24 -13.41 -16.63
CA PHE A 484 2.31 -12.93 -18.00
C PHE A 484 2.02 -14.05 -19.01
N GLU A 485 1.65 -13.67 -20.24
CA GLU A 485 1.48 -14.57 -21.36
C GLU A 485 2.62 -14.37 -22.36
N ILE A 486 3.21 -15.46 -22.87
CA ILE A 486 4.22 -15.45 -23.90
C ILE A 486 3.89 -16.46 -24.99
N ASP A 487 4.13 -16.12 -26.27
CA ASP A 487 4.07 -17.07 -27.38
C ASP A 487 5.47 -17.64 -27.63
N CYS A 488 5.77 -18.79 -27.04
CA CYS A 488 7.06 -19.46 -27.13
C CYS A 488 7.51 -19.80 -28.56
N SER A 489 6.61 -19.75 -29.54
CA SER A 489 6.91 -20.00 -30.95
C SER A 489 7.15 -18.74 -31.77
N ARG A 490 6.71 -17.59 -31.30
CA ARG A 490 6.66 -16.35 -32.07
C ARG A 490 7.31 -15.16 -31.42
N ASP A 491 7.38 -15.14 -30.09
CA ASP A 491 7.97 -14.03 -29.37
C ASP A 491 9.50 -14.04 -29.56
N PRO A 492 10.12 -12.95 -30.02
CA PRO A 492 11.56 -12.87 -30.24
C PRO A 492 12.36 -13.04 -28.94
N ASP A 493 11.74 -12.79 -27.80
CA ASP A 493 12.36 -12.87 -26.49
C ASP A 493 12.11 -14.20 -25.76
N ALA A 494 11.37 -15.15 -26.38
CA ALA A 494 10.99 -16.43 -25.77
C ALA A 494 12.17 -17.28 -25.27
N MET A 495 13.35 -17.11 -25.85
CA MET A 495 14.55 -17.89 -25.52
C MET A 495 15.57 -17.08 -24.70
N GLN A 496 15.16 -16.05 -24.01
CA GLN A 496 16.04 -15.19 -23.23
C GLN A 496 15.57 -15.09 -21.77
N GLY A 497 16.51 -14.92 -20.84
CA GLY A 497 16.24 -14.66 -19.44
C GLY A 497 15.26 -15.64 -18.80
N VAL A 498 14.34 -15.14 -18.01
CA VAL A 498 13.29 -15.92 -17.33
C VAL A 498 12.34 -16.59 -18.33
N ASN A 499 12.09 -15.98 -19.49
CA ASN A 499 11.22 -16.54 -20.52
C ASN A 499 11.75 -17.88 -21.06
N GLN A 500 13.07 -18.08 -21.11
CA GLN A 500 13.67 -19.34 -21.50
C GLN A 500 13.19 -20.49 -20.60
N SER A 501 13.13 -20.29 -19.29
CA SER A 501 12.65 -21.33 -18.36
C SER A 501 11.14 -21.56 -18.52
N VAL A 502 10.36 -20.51 -18.82
CA VAL A 502 8.94 -20.63 -19.08
C VAL A 502 8.66 -21.36 -20.38
N CYS A 503 9.44 -21.10 -21.42
CA CYS A 503 9.29 -21.70 -22.74
C CYS A 503 9.98 -23.05 -22.93
N ASP A 504 10.78 -23.53 -21.97
CA ASP A 504 11.50 -24.79 -22.11
C ASP A 504 10.56 -25.96 -22.35
N GLY A 505 10.75 -26.64 -23.50
CA GLY A 505 9.91 -27.75 -23.95
C GLY A 505 8.48 -27.35 -24.37
N GLN A 506 8.16 -26.04 -24.47
CA GLN A 506 6.83 -25.53 -24.81
C GLN A 506 6.81 -24.90 -26.23
N SER A 507 5.62 -24.81 -26.81
CA SER A 507 5.37 -24.08 -28.07
C SER A 507 3.98 -23.45 -28.05
N GLY A 508 3.82 -22.31 -28.74
CA GLY A 508 2.59 -21.54 -28.72
C GLY A 508 2.41 -20.74 -27.43
N LYS A 509 1.18 -20.40 -27.11
CA LYS A 509 0.86 -19.54 -25.96
C LYS A 509 1.04 -20.26 -24.62
N VAL A 510 1.87 -19.72 -23.78
CA VAL A 510 2.14 -20.17 -22.40
C VAL A 510 1.82 -19.02 -21.44
N ILE A 511 1.14 -19.32 -20.35
CA ILE A 511 0.92 -18.41 -19.24
C ILE A 511 1.85 -18.83 -18.10
N ALA A 512 2.78 -17.95 -17.75
CA ALA A 512 3.58 -18.11 -16.55
C ALA A 512 2.72 -17.87 -15.31
N MET A 513 2.71 -18.85 -14.40
CA MET A 513 1.99 -18.76 -13.13
C MET A 513 2.96 -18.29 -12.05
N SER A 514 2.51 -17.35 -11.21
CA SER A 514 3.27 -16.80 -10.09
C SER A 514 2.60 -17.17 -8.77
N PRO A 515 3.32 -17.20 -7.64
CA PRO A 515 2.70 -17.16 -6.33
C PRO A 515 1.81 -15.93 -6.21
N ARG A 516 0.65 -16.10 -5.57
CA ARG A 516 -0.24 -14.98 -5.30
C ARG A 516 0.44 -13.98 -4.37
N SER A 517 0.33 -12.71 -4.66
CA SER A 517 0.88 -11.64 -3.84
C SER A 517 -0.10 -10.48 -3.71
N SER A 518 -0.11 -9.86 -2.53
CA SER A 518 -0.88 -8.67 -2.23
C SER A 518 0.03 -7.44 -2.24
N ARG A 519 -0.49 -6.27 -2.61
CA ARG A 519 0.26 -5.02 -2.63
C ARG A 519 -0.28 -4.02 -1.63
N SER A 520 -1.58 -3.84 -1.62
CA SER A 520 -2.26 -2.88 -0.75
C SER A 520 -3.40 -3.55 0.01
N SER A 521 -3.78 -2.93 1.11
CA SER A 521 -4.94 -3.31 1.91
C SER A 521 -5.58 -2.08 2.53
N VAL A 522 -6.80 -2.23 3.00
CA VAL A 522 -7.50 -1.26 3.84
C VAL A 522 -8.26 -2.00 4.93
N ILE A 523 -8.26 -1.43 6.13
CA ILE A 523 -9.00 -1.93 7.31
C ILE A 523 -10.15 -0.95 7.60
N PHE A 524 -11.38 -1.43 7.58
CA PHE A 524 -12.57 -0.65 7.95
C PHE A 524 -13.74 -1.58 8.30
N ASP A 525 -14.77 -1.06 8.95
CA ASP A 525 -16.01 -1.78 9.26
C ASP A 525 -16.92 -1.77 8.02
N LEU A 526 -16.84 -2.82 7.23
CA LEU A 526 -17.41 -2.94 5.89
C LEU A 526 -18.94 -3.13 5.90
N ASP A 527 -19.48 -3.75 6.97
CA ASP A 527 -20.91 -4.06 7.08
C ASP A 527 -21.64 -3.27 8.18
N ASN A 528 -20.93 -2.31 8.81
CA ASN A 528 -21.37 -1.56 9.98
C ASN A 528 -21.71 -2.46 11.20
N GLY A 529 -21.09 -3.63 11.27
CA GLY A 529 -21.22 -4.58 12.38
C GLY A 529 -20.42 -4.20 13.62
N GLY A 530 -19.52 -3.24 13.49
CA GLY A 530 -18.63 -2.74 14.53
C GLY A 530 -17.32 -3.50 14.69
N ALA A 531 -17.14 -4.64 14.04
CA ALA A 531 -15.85 -5.30 13.88
C ALA A 531 -15.14 -4.73 12.63
N LEU A 532 -13.83 -4.62 12.69
CA LEU A 532 -13.06 -4.21 11.52
C LEU A 532 -12.81 -5.39 10.60
N ASP A 533 -12.91 -5.14 9.31
CA ASP A 533 -12.70 -6.05 8.19
C ASP A 533 -11.48 -5.64 7.38
N ILE A 534 -11.01 -6.51 6.48
CA ILE A 534 -9.81 -6.26 5.66
C ILE A 534 -10.16 -6.50 4.19
N VAL A 535 -9.83 -5.53 3.32
CA VAL A 535 -9.91 -5.70 1.88
C VAL A 535 -8.53 -5.47 1.28
N THR A 536 -8.11 -6.35 0.36
CA THR A 536 -6.80 -6.26 -0.32
C THR A 536 -6.96 -5.87 -1.78
N ASN A 537 -5.87 -5.35 -2.39
CA ASN A 537 -5.73 -5.27 -3.84
C ASN A 537 -4.52 -6.15 -4.23
N ASP A 538 -4.81 -7.27 -4.88
CA ASP A 538 -3.86 -8.35 -5.12
C ASP A 538 -3.32 -8.32 -6.55
N PHE A 539 -2.02 -8.51 -6.71
CA PHE A 539 -1.32 -8.48 -7.98
C PHE A 539 -1.84 -9.55 -8.97
N ASN A 540 -2.27 -9.12 -10.15
CA ASN A 540 -2.84 -9.96 -11.23
C ASN A 540 -3.95 -10.93 -10.76
N SER A 541 -4.70 -10.54 -9.73
CA SER A 541 -5.70 -11.39 -9.09
C SER A 541 -6.94 -10.61 -8.68
N GLU A 542 -7.97 -11.35 -8.26
CA GLU A 542 -9.10 -10.79 -7.53
C GLU A 542 -8.64 -10.35 -6.13
N PRO A 543 -9.28 -9.32 -5.51
CA PRO A 543 -9.03 -8.94 -4.13
C PRO A 543 -9.42 -10.05 -3.16
N GLN A 544 -9.06 -9.89 -1.89
CA GLN A 544 -9.64 -10.64 -0.78
C GLN A 544 -10.56 -9.70 -0.01
N VAL A 545 -11.68 -10.21 0.46
CA VAL A 545 -12.66 -9.49 1.28
C VAL A 545 -12.84 -10.29 2.57
N PHE A 546 -11.99 -10.03 3.54
CA PHE A 546 -11.99 -10.72 4.82
C PHE A 546 -12.96 -10.08 5.79
N VAL A 547 -14.06 -10.76 6.08
CA VAL A 547 -15.05 -10.34 7.06
C VAL A 547 -14.80 -11.04 8.38
N SER A 548 -14.75 -10.26 9.46
CA SER A 548 -14.50 -10.70 10.82
C SER A 548 -15.75 -11.27 11.48
N ASP A 549 -15.64 -12.38 12.20
CA ASP A 549 -16.70 -12.91 13.05
C ASP A 549 -16.58 -12.47 14.54
N LEU A 550 -15.75 -11.46 14.81
CA LEU A 550 -15.46 -10.97 16.17
C LEU A 550 -16.73 -10.64 16.97
N ALA A 551 -17.66 -9.87 16.36
CA ALA A 551 -18.90 -9.46 17.01
C ALA A 551 -19.84 -10.63 17.35
N GLN A 552 -19.67 -11.79 16.68
CA GLN A 552 -20.40 -13.03 16.98
C GLN A 552 -19.71 -13.86 18.07
N ARG A 553 -18.41 -13.64 18.31
CA ARG A 553 -17.60 -14.39 19.29
C ARG A 553 -17.57 -13.75 20.66
N LYS A 554 -17.59 -12.42 20.71
CA LYS A 554 -17.65 -11.67 21.98
C LYS A 554 -18.50 -10.41 21.83
N LYS A 555 -19.02 -9.92 22.93
CA LYS A 555 -19.58 -8.56 22.95
C LYS A 555 -18.43 -7.58 22.78
N ILE A 556 -18.43 -6.82 21.67
CA ILE A 556 -17.48 -5.76 21.43
C ILE A 556 -18.04 -4.40 21.87
N ARG A 557 -17.14 -3.51 22.26
CA ARG A 557 -17.44 -2.11 22.54
C ARG A 557 -16.48 -1.25 21.74
N TRP A 558 -17.01 -0.25 21.09
CA TRP A 558 -16.26 0.63 20.22
C TRP A 558 -16.92 2.00 20.08
N ILE A 559 -16.18 2.96 19.57
CA ILE A 559 -16.69 4.23 19.06
C ILE A 559 -15.97 4.57 17.77
N LYS A 560 -16.70 5.04 16.77
CA LYS A 560 -16.15 5.66 15.56
C LYS A 560 -16.33 7.15 15.68
N ILE A 561 -15.30 7.94 15.30
CA ILE A 561 -15.31 9.40 15.38
C ILE A 561 -15.07 9.98 13.99
N VAL A 562 -16.00 10.81 13.53
CA VAL A 562 -15.87 11.68 12.36
C VAL A 562 -15.74 13.11 12.84
N LEU A 563 -14.78 13.83 12.31
CA LEU A 563 -14.55 15.22 12.61
C LEU A 563 -15.26 16.13 11.59
N ALA A 564 -15.60 17.33 12.02
CA ALA A 564 -16.15 18.35 11.14
C ALA A 564 -15.53 19.71 11.49
N GLY A 565 -14.48 20.08 10.77
CA GLY A 565 -13.80 21.36 10.91
C GLY A 565 -14.70 22.54 10.55
N THR A 566 -14.45 23.67 11.18
CA THR A 566 -15.08 24.97 10.89
C THR A 566 -14.05 26.06 10.60
N ALA A 567 -12.95 26.09 11.36
CA ALA A 567 -11.76 26.86 11.08
C ALA A 567 -10.64 25.98 10.51
N SER A 568 -10.63 24.70 10.87
CA SER A 568 -9.81 23.68 10.23
C SER A 568 -10.44 23.20 8.93
N ASN A 569 -9.69 22.46 8.11
CA ASN A 569 -10.26 21.75 6.96
C ASN A 569 -11.44 20.86 7.40
N ARG A 570 -12.35 20.60 6.47
CA ARG A 570 -13.66 20.02 6.76
C ARG A 570 -13.58 18.64 7.42
N GLU A 571 -12.66 17.80 7.03
CA GLU A 571 -12.48 16.45 7.54
C GLU A 571 -11.63 16.41 8.82
N GLY A 572 -11.03 17.54 9.21
CA GLY A 572 -10.13 17.64 10.36
C GLY A 572 -8.81 16.92 10.16
N LEU A 573 -8.34 16.75 8.89
CA LEU A 573 -7.04 16.18 8.60
C LEU A 573 -5.93 16.94 9.32
N GLY A 574 -5.11 16.22 10.10
CA GLY A 574 -4.12 16.75 11.02
C GLY A 574 -4.59 16.86 12.48
N ALA A 575 -5.88 16.60 12.77
CA ALA A 575 -6.36 16.59 14.16
C ALA A 575 -5.85 15.37 14.94
N ARG A 576 -5.57 15.61 16.23
CA ARG A 576 -5.25 14.56 17.20
C ARG A 576 -6.46 14.31 18.09
N VAL A 577 -6.89 13.06 18.20
CA VAL A 577 -8.02 12.62 19.03
C VAL A 577 -7.54 11.67 20.10
N VAL A 578 -7.87 11.97 21.36
CA VAL A 578 -7.58 11.12 22.51
C VAL A 578 -8.87 10.63 23.14
N VAL A 579 -9.02 9.31 23.23
CA VAL A 579 -10.14 8.67 23.90
C VAL A 579 -9.65 8.02 25.18
N ARG A 580 -10.28 8.36 26.31
CA ARG A 580 -10.03 7.72 27.61
C ARG A 580 -11.22 6.88 28.02
N ALA A 581 -11.00 5.60 28.29
CA ALA A 581 -12.05 4.65 28.65
C ALA A 581 -11.48 3.51 29.52
N GLY A 582 -12.03 3.31 30.72
CA GLY A 582 -11.68 2.18 31.58
C GLY A 582 -10.20 2.02 31.93
N GLY A 583 -9.45 3.12 31.97
CA GLY A 583 -8.01 3.15 32.24
C GLY A 583 -7.12 3.07 31.00
N LEU A 584 -7.68 2.83 29.81
CA LEU A 584 -6.99 2.97 28.54
C LEU A 584 -6.96 4.44 28.10
N THR A 585 -5.88 4.85 27.45
CA THR A 585 -5.76 6.15 26.80
C THR A 585 -5.23 5.90 25.39
N GLN A 586 -6.12 6.00 24.42
CA GLN A 586 -5.78 5.79 23.01
C GLN A 586 -5.64 7.14 22.32
N THR A 587 -4.61 7.29 21.50
CA THR A 587 -4.38 8.49 20.69
C THR A 587 -4.36 8.11 19.22
N LYS A 588 -5.17 8.81 18.42
CA LYS A 588 -5.17 8.65 16.95
C LYS A 588 -5.14 10.00 16.26
N TRP A 589 -4.55 10.03 15.07
CA TRP A 589 -4.48 11.20 14.20
C TRP A 589 -5.39 11.00 13.00
N MET A 590 -6.11 12.05 12.63
CA MET A 590 -6.87 12.09 11.39
C MET A 590 -5.89 12.40 10.25
N ASP A 591 -5.21 11.39 9.73
CA ASP A 591 -4.23 11.51 8.65
C ASP A 591 -4.75 11.00 7.30
N GLY A 592 -5.89 10.27 7.32
CA GLY A 592 -6.46 9.62 6.14
C GLY A 592 -5.61 8.49 5.56
N LYS A 593 -4.36 8.30 5.98
CA LYS A 593 -3.46 7.24 5.46
C LYS A 593 -4.00 5.86 5.84
N SER A 594 -4.52 5.14 4.87
CA SER A 594 -5.23 3.88 5.08
C SER A 594 -4.47 2.63 4.65
N GLY A 595 -3.44 2.80 3.82
CA GLY A 595 -2.63 1.70 3.30
C GLY A 595 -1.57 2.18 2.31
N TYR A 596 -0.99 1.25 1.56
CA TYR A 596 0.01 1.53 0.54
C TYR A 596 -0.62 2.31 -0.62
N LEU A 597 0.00 3.45 -0.99
CA LEU A 597 -0.44 4.33 -2.08
C LEU A 597 -1.91 4.76 -1.96
N SER A 598 -2.39 4.94 -0.73
CA SER A 598 -3.81 5.11 -0.47
C SER A 598 -4.09 6.09 0.66
N GLN A 599 -5.05 6.98 0.42
CA GLN A 599 -5.69 7.80 1.45
C GLN A 599 -7.20 7.61 1.35
N SER A 600 -7.85 7.40 2.49
CA SER A 600 -9.29 7.14 2.60
C SER A 600 -9.95 8.16 3.51
N ASP A 601 -11.23 8.43 3.26
CA ASP A 601 -12.08 9.20 4.17
C ASP A 601 -12.83 8.21 5.08
N LEU A 602 -12.19 7.83 6.17
CA LEU A 602 -12.68 6.87 7.15
C LEU A 602 -12.75 7.47 8.56
N PRO A 603 -13.71 7.09 9.40
CA PRO A 603 -13.75 7.50 10.79
C PRO A 603 -12.58 6.91 11.56
N LEU A 604 -12.11 7.62 12.58
CA LEU A 604 -11.23 7.03 13.57
C LEU A 604 -11.99 5.98 14.39
N TYR A 605 -11.48 4.77 14.40
CA TYR A 605 -12.05 3.66 15.18
C TYR A 605 -11.29 3.48 16.49
N PHE A 606 -12.02 3.38 17.60
CA PHE A 606 -11.50 3.09 18.93
C PHE A 606 -12.21 1.87 19.52
N GLY A 607 -11.52 0.76 19.64
CA GLY A 607 -11.97 -0.35 20.47
C GLY A 607 -11.89 0.04 21.95
N LEU A 608 -12.87 -0.32 22.72
CA LEU A 608 -12.98 0.09 24.13
C LEU A 608 -12.65 -1.06 25.09
N GLY A 609 -12.29 -2.24 24.57
CA GLY A 609 -12.00 -3.43 25.37
C GLY A 609 -13.16 -3.75 26.33
N ASP A 610 -12.83 -3.88 27.62
CA ASP A 610 -13.80 -4.15 28.69
C ASP A 610 -14.30 -2.87 29.39
N ALA A 611 -13.96 -1.68 28.88
CA ALA A 611 -14.38 -0.42 29.50
C ALA A 611 -15.90 -0.30 29.54
N ALA A 612 -16.46 -0.02 30.71
CA ALA A 612 -17.90 0.10 30.91
C ALA A 612 -18.46 1.42 30.32
N LYS A 613 -17.60 2.42 30.13
CA LYS A 613 -17.96 3.75 29.59
C LYS A 613 -16.73 4.45 29.03
N ILE A 614 -16.97 5.44 28.19
CA ILE A 614 -15.97 6.43 27.78
C ILE A 614 -15.92 7.50 28.87
N ASP A 615 -14.72 7.80 29.35
CA ASP A 615 -14.51 8.80 30.39
C ASP A 615 -14.39 10.21 29.81
N SER A 616 -13.63 10.37 28.70
CA SER A 616 -13.50 11.64 27.98
C SER A 616 -13.03 11.42 26.55
N ILE A 617 -13.34 12.38 25.68
CA ILE A 617 -12.76 12.54 24.33
C ILE A 617 -12.16 13.93 24.24
N GLU A 618 -10.88 14.01 23.84
CA GLU A 618 -10.18 15.27 23.60
C GLU A 618 -9.81 15.37 22.12
N VAL A 619 -10.09 16.50 21.50
CA VAL A 619 -9.72 16.81 20.12
C VAL A 619 -8.83 18.04 20.12
N SER A 620 -7.61 17.87 19.57
CA SER A 620 -6.73 18.98 19.21
C SER A 620 -6.87 19.21 17.72
N TRP A 621 -7.47 20.32 17.34
CA TRP A 621 -7.77 20.67 15.95
C TRP A 621 -6.57 21.31 15.25
N PRO A 622 -6.42 21.16 13.92
CA PRO A 622 -5.37 21.83 13.14
C PRO A 622 -5.31 23.35 13.33
N SER A 623 -6.46 23.99 13.52
CA SER A 623 -6.58 25.43 13.83
C SER A 623 -5.92 25.86 15.16
N GLY A 624 -5.46 24.89 15.98
CA GLY A 624 -4.93 25.09 17.34
C GLY A 624 -6.01 25.10 18.42
N ARG A 625 -7.30 24.99 18.07
CA ARG A 625 -8.36 24.84 19.07
C ARG A 625 -8.28 23.50 19.77
N LYS A 626 -8.68 23.47 21.05
CA LYS A 626 -8.83 22.25 21.83
C LYS A 626 -10.26 22.11 22.32
N GLN A 627 -10.79 20.88 22.22
CA GLN A 627 -12.15 20.56 22.63
C GLN A 627 -12.11 19.32 23.51
N VAL A 628 -12.72 19.40 24.69
CA VAL A 628 -12.87 18.26 25.60
C VAL A 628 -14.35 17.98 25.78
N LEU A 629 -14.72 16.74 25.58
CA LEU A 629 -16.04 16.20 25.83
C LEU A 629 -15.91 15.20 26.99
N ASP A 630 -16.74 15.35 28.02
CA ASP A 630 -16.71 14.54 29.27
C ASP A 630 -18.00 13.76 29.53
N SER A 631 -18.98 13.89 28.64
CA SER A 631 -20.27 13.25 28.77
C SER A 631 -20.99 13.11 27.41
N GLY A 632 -22.09 12.37 27.38
CA GLY A 632 -22.92 12.24 26.19
C GLY A 632 -22.50 11.12 25.24
N PHE A 633 -21.63 10.23 25.67
CA PHE A 633 -21.15 9.12 24.86
C PHE A 633 -22.05 7.88 25.01
N ALA A 634 -22.37 7.27 23.89
CA ALA A 634 -22.85 5.90 23.83
C ALA A 634 -21.84 5.04 23.10
N GLU A 635 -21.56 3.84 23.61
CA GLU A 635 -20.79 2.82 22.92
C GLU A 635 -21.48 2.35 21.63
N ASN A 636 -20.72 1.78 20.71
CA ASN A 636 -21.20 1.11 19.49
C ASN A 636 -21.96 2.06 18.55
N ARG A 637 -21.36 3.25 18.30
CA ARG A 637 -21.91 4.21 17.34
C ARG A 637 -20.85 5.07 16.67
N LEU A 638 -21.26 5.70 15.59
CA LEU A 638 -20.55 6.82 14.99
C LEU A 638 -20.87 8.11 15.75
N LEU A 639 -19.85 8.84 16.18
CA LEU A 639 -19.94 10.16 16.80
C LEU A 639 -19.35 11.21 15.87
N LYS A 640 -20.16 12.18 15.48
CA LYS A 640 -19.68 13.36 14.76
C LYS A 640 -19.32 14.45 15.76
N ILE A 641 -18.07 14.93 15.72
CA ILE A 641 -17.57 16.02 16.54
C ILE A 641 -17.32 17.23 15.63
N THR A 642 -18.00 18.33 15.92
CA THR A 642 -17.82 19.57 15.17
C THR A 642 -16.87 20.49 15.95
N GLU A 643 -15.95 21.11 15.25
CA GLU A 643 -15.03 22.11 15.80
C GLU A 643 -15.82 23.31 16.37
N PRO A 644 -15.53 23.76 17.63
CA PRO A 644 -16.30 24.78 18.32
C PRO A 644 -16.19 26.17 17.68
#